data_753376663b3c8d9582fa393f99200738
#
_entry.id   753376663b3c8d9582fa393f99200738
#
_cell.length_a   1.000
_cell.length_b   1.000
_cell.length_c   1.000
_cell.angle_alpha   90.00
_cell.angle_beta   90.00
_cell.angle_gamma   90.00
#
_symmetry.space_group_name_H-M   'P 1'
#
loop_
_entity.id
_entity.type
_entity.pdbx_description
1 polymer ?
#
loop_
_entity_poly.entity_id
_entity_poly.type
_entity_poly.pdbx_seq_one_letter_code
_entity_poly.pdbx_strand_id
1 'polypeptide(L)'
;MIGIICEKPSARRNFAKALGGDTGVYNGEKYVIVNLRGHLYKYDEPHKQVNKELENKYKQWTLDNLPWSYTDFKWKRVKVSDVVPLINSIKKELENCSEIVIATDYDAVSGEGFLLALELLEETGLINKKNLIISRMIFLDETPSTIQKAFKERTVLEDIYKNAECRKSLFRSRWDYTSQQFTRAAKAFTPAKLGTPRQGRLKSYIVSEVGQALDKYNNHIDKKFWQNRFIDDNENIYVSSKETKYDTKEEVPTDKYKQSTVTKESEQMKQSPPPRMYDMAKLTGVLASSGYSVAQIKNTYQKMYENSVLSYPRTSDSTITLEQFNELLPLVDKIAELVNVDKDLLSYRKPRATHIKDGGSHGANRPGVNVPKSIEQIESVYGKLGVRIYTVLAKSFLSILAPNYEYLQQKGFVTDYPDFKTTINIPKKAGWKAVLGNLNTDDEEETGKELGKIAEPIIFEGEYPKPKYPTILWLTKQMEKYNVGTGATRASTIGEMSNSKDKSSLLENNKGRLSLTYLGQYSYNLTKGTNIANVKLTEKVINTMGSIGTKDEINPLSVIKEIDNLLLEDIETMKKNREEMQIAYSERPQPEKHSVTDKKGNTVEFKKEWNGYKFTDEDIEALSNGETIIIGPFQGKKGQYFAKGKLDWQTYKKRKFYGFSLVEFLNSKD
;
A
#
# COMPACT_ATOMS: atom_id res chain seq x y z
N MET A 1 30.38 -27.58 15.25
CA MET A 1 29.89 -26.22 15.62
C MET A 1 28.82 -25.81 14.61
N ILE A 2 27.75 -25.19 15.08
CA ILE A 2 26.61 -24.73 14.29
C ILE A 2 26.76 -23.24 14.01
N GLY A 3 26.64 -22.83 12.74
CA GLY A 3 26.58 -21.43 12.33
C GLY A 3 25.14 -21.02 12.08
N ILE A 4 24.62 -20.01 12.78
CA ILE A 4 23.23 -19.53 12.67
C ILE A 4 23.24 -18.22 11.89
N ILE A 5 22.58 -18.18 10.73
CA ILE A 5 22.48 -16.99 9.87
C ILE A 5 21.16 -16.28 10.13
N CYS A 6 21.18 -15.14 10.79
CA CYS A 6 20.03 -14.23 11.01
C CYS A 6 19.94 -13.17 9.92
N GLU A 7 18.74 -12.65 9.65
CA GLU A 7 18.49 -11.68 8.57
C GLU A 7 19.11 -10.29 8.85
N LYS A 8 19.14 -9.87 10.11
CA LYS A 8 19.49 -8.49 10.50
C LYS A 8 20.11 -8.42 11.90
N PRO A 9 20.80 -7.32 12.24
CA PRO A 9 21.44 -7.18 13.56
C PRO A 9 20.47 -7.27 14.76
N SER A 10 19.21 -6.83 14.60
CA SER A 10 18.20 -6.95 15.66
C SER A 10 17.84 -8.43 15.92
N ALA A 11 17.66 -9.23 14.86
CA ALA A 11 17.43 -10.67 14.99
C ALA A 11 18.60 -11.34 15.71
N ARG A 12 19.86 -11.04 15.34
CA ARG A 12 21.04 -11.58 16.05
C ARG A 12 20.98 -11.30 17.55
N ARG A 13 20.63 -10.07 17.97
CA ARG A 13 20.48 -9.73 19.40
C ARG A 13 19.40 -10.55 20.10
N ASN A 14 18.27 -10.78 19.43
CA ASN A 14 17.17 -11.57 19.99
C ASN A 14 17.56 -13.05 20.11
N PHE A 15 18.25 -13.59 19.10
CA PHE A 15 18.80 -14.95 19.12
C PHE A 15 19.87 -15.09 20.22
N ALA A 16 20.79 -14.14 20.36
CA ALA A 16 21.80 -14.14 21.41
C ALA A 16 21.15 -14.13 22.81
N LYS A 17 20.09 -13.31 22.99
CA LYS A 17 19.32 -13.29 24.25
C LYS A 17 18.63 -14.64 24.53
N ALA A 18 18.10 -15.28 23.48
CA ALA A 18 17.37 -16.55 23.61
C ALA A 18 18.29 -17.74 23.91
N LEU A 19 19.49 -17.77 23.31
CA LEU A 19 20.42 -18.90 23.38
C LEU A 19 21.56 -18.71 24.39
N GLY A 20 21.74 -17.49 24.94
CA GLY A 20 22.72 -17.21 25.99
C GLY A 20 24.00 -16.50 25.53
N GLY A 21 24.03 -15.93 24.31
CA GLY A 21 25.16 -15.17 23.79
C GLY A 21 25.28 -15.27 22.26
N ASP A 22 26.14 -14.48 21.65
CA ASP A 22 26.44 -14.56 20.21
C ASP A 22 27.17 -15.87 19.85
N THR A 23 27.87 -16.44 20.81
CA THR A 23 28.53 -17.75 20.74
C THR A 23 28.31 -18.47 22.06
N GLY A 24 28.21 -19.81 22.03
CA GLY A 24 27.97 -20.55 23.25
C GLY A 24 27.68 -22.04 23.02
N VAL A 25 27.04 -22.64 24.03
CA VAL A 25 26.52 -24.00 23.99
C VAL A 25 25.05 -23.95 24.37
N TYR A 26 24.18 -24.45 23.53
CA TYR A 26 22.74 -24.58 23.82
C TYR A 26 22.32 -26.03 23.52
N ASN A 27 21.65 -26.68 24.48
CA ASN A 27 21.30 -28.11 24.40
C ASN A 27 22.48 -29.05 24.08
N GLY A 28 23.69 -28.74 24.57
CA GLY A 28 24.89 -29.53 24.28
C GLY A 28 25.56 -29.23 22.93
N GLU A 29 25.00 -28.36 22.09
CA GLU A 29 25.51 -28.02 20.77
C GLU A 29 26.23 -26.66 20.80
N LYS A 30 27.50 -26.63 20.31
CA LYS A 30 28.27 -25.39 20.17
C LYS A 30 27.75 -24.58 18.95
N TYR A 31 27.51 -23.29 19.13
CA TYR A 31 27.01 -22.43 18.06
C TYR A 31 27.73 -21.07 17.98
N VAL A 32 27.58 -20.43 16.82
CA VAL A 32 27.94 -19.03 16.55
C VAL A 32 26.79 -18.40 15.77
N ILE A 33 26.44 -17.14 16.11
CA ILE A 33 25.36 -16.41 15.43
C ILE A 33 25.99 -15.30 14.58
N VAL A 34 25.65 -15.28 13.30
CA VAL A 34 25.99 -14.22 12.36
C VAL A 34 24.72 -13.54 11.82
N ASN A 35 24.84 -12.32 11.31
CA ASN A 35 23.70 -11.64 10.69
C ASN A 35 24.02 -11.04 9.33
N LEU A 36 23.02 -10.99 8.49
CA LEU A 36 22.99 -10.22 7.26
C LEU A 36 22.58 -8.76 7.52
N ARG A 37 22.50 -7.94 6.44
CA ARG A 37 21.94 -6.57 6.44
C ARG A 37 20.95 -6.41 5.29
N GLY A 38 20.04 -7.39 5.10
CA GLY A 38 19.28 -7.55 3.87
C GLY A 38 20.15 -8.16 2.77
N HIS A 39 19.88 -7.85 1.50
CA HIS A 39 20.67 -8.35 0.39
C HIS A 39 22.13 -7.87 0.44
N LEU A 40 23.06 -8.81 0.48
CA LEU A 40 24.51 -8.56 0.35
C LEU A 40 24.94 -8.63 -1.12
N TYR A 41 24.13 -9.23 -1.96
CA TYR A 41 24.36 -9.40 -3.40
C TYR A 41 23.14 -8.94 -4.19
N LYS A 42 23.35 -8.67 -5.46
CA LYS A 42 22.32 -8.41 -6.46
C LYS A 42 22.75 -8.98 -7.80
N TYR A 43 21.81 -9.24 -8.69
CA TYR A 43 22.19 -9.58 -10.06
C TYR A 43 22.98 -8.44 -10.70
N ASP A 44 24.02 -8.77 -11.46
CA ASP A 44 24.81 -7.81 -12.24
C ASP A 44 23.94 -7.17 -13.35
N GLU A 45 24.42 -6.09 -13.92
CA GLU A 45 23.75 -5.40 -15.01
C GLU A 45 23.46 -6.35 -16.20
N PRO A 46 22.33 -6.23 -16.90
CA PRO A 46 21.92 -7.18 -17.93
C PRO A 46 22.99 -7.46 -18.99
N HIS A 47 23.69 -6.43 -19.44
CA HIS A 47 24.75 -6.57 -20.44
C HIS A 47 25.99 -7.36 -19.94
N LYS A 48 26.18 -7.47 -18.63
CA LYS A 48 27.24 -8.26 -18.01
C LYS A 48 26.82 -9.70 -17.70
N GLN A 49 25.53 -10.00 -17.87
CA GLN A 49 24.93 -11.31 -17.64
C GLN A 49 25.01 -12.22 -18.87
N VAL A 50 25.30 -11.67 -20.02
CA VAL A 50 25.23 -12.35 -21.31
C VAL A 50 26.61 -12.60 -21.94
N ASN A 51 26.66 -13.30 -23.05
CA ASN A 51 27.88 -13.45 -23.85
C ASN A 51 28.25 -12.13 -24.52
N LYS A 52 29.52 -11.95 -24.85
CA LYS A 52 30.09 -10.73 -25.39
C LYS A 52 29.36 -10.21 -26.66
N GLU A 53 28.90 -11.13 -27.48
CA GLU A 53 28.16 -10.84 -28.73
C GLU A 53 26.82 -10.14 -28.45
N LEU A 54 26.17 -10.45 -27.31
CA LEU A 54 24.88 -9.89 -26.89
C LEU A 54 25.03 -8.65 -25.99
N GLU A 55 26.27 -8.31 -25.57
CA GLU A 55 26.50 -7.22 -24.60
C GLU A 55 25.87 -5.91 -25.05
N ASN A 56 26.06 -5.51 -26.30
CA ASN A 56 25.52 -4.26 -26.84
C ASN A 56 24.00 -4.25 -26.87
N LYS A 57 23.35 -5.36 -27.27
CA LYS A 57 21.89 -5.51 -27.25
C LYS A 57 21.33 -5.28 -25.84
N TYR A 58 21.93 -5.87 -24.82
CA TYR A 58 21.45 -5.81 -23.45
C TYR A 58 21.81 -4.51 -22.71
N LYS A 59 22.78 -3.74 -23.23
CA LYS A 59 23.21 -2.46 -22.64
C LYS A 59 22.33 -1.30 -23.08
N GLN A 60 21.91 -1.26 -24.32
CA GLN A 60 21.16 -0.13 -24.87
C GLN A 60 19.67 -0.20 -24.55
N TRP A 61 19.07 0.97 -24.31
CA TRP A 61 17.66 1.11 -23.95
C TRP A 61 16.81 1.53 -25.17
N THR A 62 16.92 0.78 -26.25
CA THR A 62 16.16 0.98 -27.51
C THR A 62 15.20 -0.19 -27.71
N LEU A 63 14.09 0.05 -28.41
CA LEU A 63 13.09 -0.99 -28.67
C LEU A 63 13.65 -2.13 -29.52
N ASP A 64 14.51 -1.85 -30.48
CA ASP A 64 15.13 -2.85 -31.35
C ASP A 64 15.99 -3.87 -30.59
N ASN A 65 16.39 -3.54 -29.37
CA ASN A 65 17.18 -4.41 -28.51
C ASN A 65 16.31 -5.25 -27.54
N LEU A 66 14.99 -5.20 -27.68
CA LEU A 66 14.03 -6.01 -26.91
C LEU A 66 13.33 -7.02 -27.84
N PRO A 67 12.86 -8.17 -27.33
CA PRO A 67 13.02 -8.66 -25.96
C PRO A 67 14.39 -9.26 -25.69
N TRP A 68 14.70 -9.43 -24.41
CA TRP A 68 15.84 -10.25 -23.94
C TRP A 68 15.37 -11.67 -23.69
N SER A 69 16.18 -12.67 -23.98
CA SER A 69 15.82 -14.02 -23.61
C SER A 69 16.30 -14.39 -22.21
N TYR A 70 15.41 -14.98 -21.42
CA TYR A 70 15.76 -15.55 -20.11
C TYR A 70 16.98 -16.50 -20.18
N THR A 71 17.11 -17.26 -21.26
CA THR A 71 18.18 -18.27 -21.46
C THR A 71 19.57 -17.67 -21.68
N ASP A 72 19.64 -16.37 -22.03
CA ASP A 72 20.93 -15.72 -22.26
C ASP A 72 21.61 -15.31 -20.95
N PHE A 73 20.86 -15.22 -19.85
CA PHE A 73 21.38 -14.78 -18.57
C PHE A 73 22.17 -15.85 -17.84
N LYS A 74 23.38 -15.50 -17.40
CA LYS A 74 24.27 -16.33 -16.57
C LYS A 74 23.93 -16.28 -15.08
N TRP A 75 22.98 -15.47 -14.69
CA TRP A 75 22.54 -15.24 -13.30
C TRP A 75 23.68 -14.85 -12.35
N LYS A 76 24.67 -14.15 -12.87
CA LYS A 76 25.81 -13.66 -12.12
C LYS A 76 25.38 -12.60 -11.11
N ARG A 77 25.87 -12.71 -9.89
CA ARG A 77 25.66 -11.72 -8.83
C ARG A 77 26.90 -10.87 -8.59
N VAL A 78 26.68 -9.68 -8.09
CA VAL A 78 27.72 -8.75 -7.64
C VAL A 78 27.40 -8.28 -6.22
N LYS A 79 28.43 -7.98 -5.45
CA LYS A 79 28.28 -7.46 -4.10
C LYS A 79 27.60 -6.09 -4.12
N VAL A 80 26.72 -5.85 -3.17
CA VAL A 80 26.22 -4.49 -2.89
C VAL A 80 27.37 -3.64 -2.34
N SER A 81 27.30 -2.32 -2.50
CA SER A 81 28.32 -1.43 -1.93
C SER A 81 28.43 -1.60 -0.40
N ASP A 82 29.65 -1.43 0.13
CA ASP A 82 29.95 -1.37 1.57
C ASP A 82 29.67 -2.63 2.40
N VAL A 83 29.48 -3.80 1.76
CA VAL A 83 29.23 -5.07 2.48
C VAL A 83 30.41 -6.04 2.51
N VAL A 84 31.50 -5.74 1.82
CA VAL A 84 32.67 -6.64 1.73
C VAL A 84 33.26 -7.00 3.10
N PRO A 85 33.45 -6.06 4.04
CA PRO A 85 33.96 -6.40 5.37
C PRO A 85 33.01 -7.35 6.12
N LEU A 86 31.70 -7.11 6.01
CA LEU A 86 30.68 -7.96 6.62
C LEU A 86 30.70 -9.39 6.05
N ILE A 87 30.76 -9.52 4.72
CA ILE A 87 30.82 -10.84 4.05
C ILE A 87 32.06 -11.60 4.50
N ASN A 88 33.21 -10.95 4.56
CA ASN A 88 34.47 -11.59 4.99
C ASN A 88 34.41 -12.02 6.47
N SER A 89 33.83 -11.21 7.34
CA SER A 89 33.61 -11.58 8.74
C SER A 89 32.69 -12.79 8.87
N ILE A 90 31.53 -12.77 8.20
CA ILE A 90 30.59 -13.89 8.22
C ILE A 90 31.25 -15.18 7.69
N LYS A 91 31.94 -15.08 6.56
CA LYS A 91 32.64 -16.24 5.97
C LYS A 91 33.62 -16.85 6.97
N LYS A 92 34.45 -16.04 7.62
CA LYS A 92 35.44 -16.48 8.61
C LYS A 92 34.78 -17.20 9.80
N GLU A 93 33.66 -16.70 10.29
CA GLU A 93 32.93 -17.30 11.42
C GLU A 93 32.27 -18.64 11.03
N LEU A 94 31.76 -18.76 9.79
CA LEU A 94 31.06 -19.94 9.30
C LEU A 94 31.98 -21.01 8.70
N GLU A 95 33.20 -20.67 8.35
CA GLU A 95 34.14 -21.56 7.65
C GLU A 95 34.44 -22.85 8.43
N ASN A 96 34.44 -22.79 9.77
CA ASN A 96 34.70 -23.92 10.64
C ASN A 96 33.43 -24.63 11.17
N CYS A 97 32.25 -24.22 10.71
CA CYS A 97 31.01 -24.87 11.09
C CYS A 97 30.79 -26.16 10.32
N SER A 98 30.26 -27.18 11.00
CA SER A 98 29.83 -28.45 10.38
C SER A 98 28.36 -28.43 9.95
N GLU A 99 27.58 -27.51 10.55
CA GLU A 99 26.21 -27.22 10.17
C GLU A 99 26.01 -25.71 10.02
N ILE A 100 25.28 -25.30 9.01
CA ILE A 100 24.79 -23.92 8.85
C ILE A 100 23.28 -23.93 8.88
N VAL A 101 22.73 -23.15 9.80
CA VAL A 101 21.28 -22.99 9.99
C VAL A 101 20.84 -21.69 9.34
N ILE A 102 19.97 -21.79 8.35
CA ILE A 102 19.27 -20.65 7.75
C ILE A 102 18.16 -20.25 8.73
N ALA A 103 18.40 -19.15 9.47
CA ALA A 103 17.49 -18.56 10.47
C ALA A 103 17.10 -17.13 10.08
N THR A 104 16.91 -16.90 8.80
CA THR A 104 16.32 -15.67 8.26
C THR A 104 14.81 -15.72 8.36
N ASP A 105 14.16 -14.56 8.30
CA ASP A 105 12.71 -14.42 8.41
C ASP A 105 11.98 -15.40 7.44
N TYR A 106 10.93 -16.05 7.95
CA TYR A 106 10.15 -17.00 7.14
C TYR A 106 9.12 -16.25 6.30
N ASP A 107 9.20 -16.39 4.99
CA ASP A 107 8.21 -15.88 4.04
C ASP A 107 7.65 -17.03 3.19
N ALA A 108 6.52 -17.56 3.61
CA ALA A 108 5.83 -18.66 2.94
C ALA A 108 5.41 -18.34 1.49
N VAL A 109 5.25 -17.05 1.14
CA VAL A 109 4.78 -16.60 -0.17
C VAL A 109 5.93 -16.49 -1.16
N SER A 110 6.99 -15.78 -0.83
CA SER A 110 8.06 -15.46 -1.77
C SER A 110 9.42 -16.03 -1.42
N GLY A 111 9.62 -16.57 -0.21
CA GLY A 111 10.90 -17.12 0.23
C GLY A 111 12.04 -16.10 0.30
N GLU A 112 11.75 -14.80 0.47
CA GLU A 112 12.75 -13.72 0.43
C GLU A 112 13.89 -13.93 1.42
N GLY A 113 13.56 -14.23 2.68
CA GLY A 113 14.59 -14.47 3.70
C GLY A 113 15.52 -15.64 3.35
N PHE A 114 14.98 -16.68 2.73
CA PHE A 114 15.78 -17.81 2.27
C PHE A 114 16.79 -17.40 1.20
N LEU A 115 16.38 -16.53 0.25
CA LEU A 115 17.26 -16.04 -0.81
C LEU A 115 18.48 -15.29 -0.26
N LEU A 116 18.30 -14.50 0.78
CA LEU A 116 19.40 -13.75 1.41
C LEU A 116 20.53 -14.67 1.91
N ALA A 117 20.16 -15.77 2.55
CA ALA A 117 21.12 -16.74 3.03
C ALA A 117 21.71 -17.58 1.87
N LEU A 118 20.88 -17.96 0.90
CA LEU A 118 21.35 -18.71 -0.29
C LEU A 118 22.41 -17.93 -1.07
N GLU A 119 22.17 -16.64 -1.32
CA GLU A 119 23.13 -15.76 -2.00
C GLU A 119 24.48 -15.72 -1.29
N LEU A 120 24.48 -15.61 0.03
CA LEU A 120 25.71 -15.65 0.82
C LEU A 120 26.43 -17.00 0.67
N LEU A 121 25.71 -18.11 0.81
CA LEU A 121 26.30 -19.44 0.77
C LEU A 121 26.89 -19.77 -0.59
N GLU A 122 26.22 -19.40 -1.69
CA GLU A 122 26.70 -19.60 -3.06
C GLU A 122 27.92 -18.72 -3.36
N GLU A 123 27.84 -17.42 -3.12
CA GLU A 123 28.86 -16.45 -3.51
C GLU A 123 30.14 -16.51 -2.64
N THR A 124 30.04 -17.04 -1.43
CA THR A 124 31.23 -17.33 -0.59
C THR A 124 31.80 -18.71 -0.82
N GLY A 125 31.12 -19.55 -1.58
CA GLY A 125 31.49 -20.93 -1.81
C GLY A 125 31.27 -21.87 -0.63
N LEU A 126 30.66 -21.42 0.46
CA LEU A 126 30.36 -22.23 1.65
C LEU A 126 29.43 -23.40 1.32
N ILE A 127 28.50 -23.21 0.37
CA ILE A 127 27.57 -24.25 -0.05
C ILE A 127 28.28 -25.50 -0.60
N ASN A 128 29.50 -25.35 -1.16
CA ASN A 128 30.28 -26.43 -1.78
C ASN A 128 31.21 -27.16 -0.78
N LYS A 129 31.15 -26.78 0.52
CA LYS A 129 31.98 -27.37 1.54
C LYS A 129 31.59 -28.81 1.76
N LYS A 130 32.58 -29.72 1.68
CA LYS A 130 32.38 -31.17 1.87
C LYS A 130 31.83 -31.46 3.26
N ASN A 131 30.80 -32.29 3.35
CA ASN A 131 30.14 -32.71 4.59
C ASN A 131 29.48 -31.58 5.38
N LEU A 132 29.18 -30.43 4.78
CA LEU A 132 28.42 -29.39 5.40
C LEU A 132 26.94 -29.78 5.44
N ILE A 133 26.33 -29.69 6.63
CA ILE A 133 24.89 -29.84 6.82
C ILE A 133 24.27 -28.43 6.69
N ILE A 134 23.23 -28.30 5.90
CA ILE A 134 22.42 -27.07 5.83
C ILE A 134 21.06 -27.38 6.40
N SER A 135 20.64 -26.59 7.38
CA SER A 135 19.35 -26.75 8.05
C SER A 135 18.52 -25.48 7.94
N ARG A 136 17.20 -25.61 7.98
CA ARG A 136 16.25 -24.50 8.04
C ARG A 136 15.58 -24.43 9.41
N MET A 137 15.60 -23.25 9.99
CA MET A 137 14.90 -22.91 11.22
C MET A 137 13.75 -21.99 10.90
N ILE A 138 12.52 -22.42 11.19
CA ILE A 138 11.29 -21.67 10.93
C ILE A 138 10.75 -21.17 12.27
N PHE A 139 10.52 -19.87 12.38
CA PHE A 139 9.96 -19.21 13.54
C PHE A 139 8.98 -18.11 13.11
N LEU A 140 7.96 -17.87 13.92
CA LEU A 140 6.91 -16.89 13.63
C LEU A 140 7.18 -15.53 14.28
N ASP A 141 7.95 -15.52 15.36
CA ASP A 141 8.42 -14.31 16.03
C ASP A 141 9.80 -14.57 16.67
N GLU A 142 10.42 -13.51 17.17
CA GLU A 142 11.76 -13.54 17.73
C GLU A 142 11.73 -13.56 19.28
N THR A 143 10.66 -14.13 19.90
CA THR A 143 10.65 -14.33 21.36
C THR A 143 11.61 -15.44 21.76
N PRO A 144 12.19 -15.41 22.99
CA PRO A 144 13.11 -16.44 23.41
C PRO A 144 12.56 -17.86 23.33
N SER A 145 11.30 -18.08 23.74
CA SER A 145 10.65 -19.38 23.68
C SER A 145 10.50 -19.91 22.25
N THR A 146 10.06 -19.04 21.33
CA THR A 146 9.90 -19.39 19.92
C THR A 146 11.24 -19.72 19.27
N ILE A 147 12.27 -18.90 19.51
CA ILE A 147 13.64 -19.16 18.99
C ILE A 147 14.19 -20.49 19.54
N GLN A 148 14.07 -20.75 20.84
CA GLN A 148 14.56 -21.96 21.47
C GLN A 148 13.86 -23.21 20.93
N LYS A 149 12.55 -23.14 20.73
CA LYS A 149 11.76 -24.20 20.11
C LYS A 149 12.20 -24.46 18.68
N ALA A 150 12.25 -23.40 17.86
CA ALA A 150 12.63 -23.50 16.46
C ALA A 150 14.07 -23.98 16.27
N PHE A 151 14.99 -23.67 17.19
CA PHE A 151 16.36 -24.20 17.16
C PHE A 151 16.39 -25.72 17.35
N LYS A 152 15.55 -26.26 18.24
CA LYS A 152 15.42 -27.72 18.47
C LYS A 152 14.75 -28.42 17.30
N GLU A 153 13.77 -27.78 16.68
CA GLU A 153 12.92 -28.34 15.62
C GLU A 153 13.46 -28.04 14.21
N ARG A 154 14.68 -27.49 14.08
CA ARG A 154 15.28 -27.18 12.77
C ARG A 154 15.39 -28.43 11.89
N THR A 155 15.11 -28.25 10.60
CA THR A 155 15.05 -29.35 9.63
C THR A 155 16.26 -29.34 8.72
N VAL A 156 16.93 -30.46 8.56
CA VAL A 156 18.03 -30.63 7.59
C VAL A 156 17.46 -30.57 6.17
N LEU A 157 18.11 -29.81 5.31
CA LEU A 157 17.81 -29.72 3.89
C LEU A 157 18.70 -30.70 3.12
N GLU A 158 18.13 -31.81 2.66
CA GLU A 158 18.88 -32.80 1.86
C GLU A 158 19.35 -32.20 0.52
N ASP A 159 18.51 -31.39 -0.10
CA ASP A 159 18.81 -30.65 -1.31
C ASP A 159 18.21 -29.25 -1.20
N ILE A 160 19.06 -28.26 -0.98
CA ILE A 160 18.65 -26.87 -0.79
C ILE A 160 17.85 -26.33 -1.99
N TYR A 161 18.14 -26.78 -3.22
CA TYR A 161 17.49 -26.29 -4.44
C TYR A 161 16.12 -26.95 -4.68
N LYS A 162 15.81 -28.07 -4.03
CA LYS A 162 14.47 -28.67 -4.04
C LYS A 162 13.55 -28.08 -3.00
N ASN A 163 14.10 -27.33 -2.04
CA ASN A 163 13.28 -26.67 -1.02
C ASN A 163 12.31 -25.64 -1.65
N ALA A 164 11.06 -25.64 -1.21
CA ALA A 164 10.02 -24.79 -1.78
C ALA A 164 10.31 -23.29 -1.60
N GLU A 165 10.83 -22.84 -0.42
CA GLU A 165 11.23 -21.43 -0.22
C GLU A 165 12.33 -21.02 -1.19
N CYS A 166 13.34 -21.88 -1.37
CA CYS A 166 14.42 -21.65 -2.33
C CYS A 166 13.86 -21.44 -3.75
N ARG A 167 13.01 -22.35 -4.21
CA ARG A 167 12.43 -22.31 -5.56
C ARG A 167 11.53 -21.10 -5.77
N LYS A 168 10.72 -20.75 -4.78
CA LYS A 168 9.88 -19.53 -4.79
C LYS A 168 10.74 -18.27 -4.91
N SER A 169 11.79 -18.17 -4.11
CA SER A 169 12.69 -17.02 -4.08
C SER A 169 13.45 -16.84 -5.39
N LEU A 170 13.96 -17.92 -5.97
CA LEU A 170 14.63 -17.91 -7.27
C LEU A 170 13.67 -17.54 -8.40
N PHE A 171 12.46 -18.10 -8.42
CA PHE A 171 11.44 -17.74 -9.40
C PHE A 171 11.13 -16.24 -9.33
N ARG A 172 10.81 -15.73 -8.13
CA ARG A 172 10.47 -14.32 -7.94
C ARG A 172 11.62 -13.40 -8.38
N SER A 173 12.82 -13.63 -7.88
CA SER A 173 13.97 -12.78 -8.18
C SER A 173 14.32 -12.75 -9.66
N ARG A 174 14.23 -13.90 -10.35
CA ARG A 174 14.48 -13.98 -11.79
C ARG A 174 13.35 -13.37 -12.60
N TRP A 175 12.11 -13.56 -12.21
CA TRP A 175 10.97 -12.91 -12.85
C TRP A 175 11.06 -11.38 -12.72
N ASP A 176 11.28 -10.87 -11.50
CA ASP A 176 11.41 -9.42 -11.24
C ASP A 176 12.62 -8.84 -12.02
N TYR A 177 13.72 -9.59 -12.13
CA TYR A 177 14.89 -9.19 -12.93
C TYR A 177 14.59 -9.14 -14.42
N THR A 178 13.98 -10.17 -14.98
CA THR A 178 13.67 -10.25 -16.41
C THR A 178 12.61 -9.21 -16.80
N SER A 179 11.63 -8.95 -15.91
CA SER A 179 10.56 -7.97 -16.12
C SER A 179 11.02 -6.50 -16.16
N GLN A 180 12.27 -6.18 -15.80
CA GLN A 180 12.80 -4.82 -15.97
C GLN A 180 12.78 -4.33 -17.42
N GLN A 181 12.63 -5.23 -18.39
CA GLN A 181 12.45 -4.93 -19.81
C GLN A 181 11.24 -4.03 -20.07
N PHE A 182 10.13 -4.22 -19.31
CA PHE A 182 8.97 -3.33 -19.40
C PHE A 182 9.32 -1.88 -19.03
N THR A 183 10.22 -1.68 -18.06
CA THR A 183 10.73 -0.34 -17.74
C THR A 183 11.54 0.25 -18.89
N ARG A 184 12.34 -0.56 -19.57
CA ARG A 184 13.14 -0.11 -20.73
C ARG A 184 12.24 0.27 -21.90
N ALA A 185 11.24 -0.56 -22.21
CA ALA A 185 10.25 -0.27 -23.25
C ALA A 185 9.50 1.04 -22.92
N ALA A 186 8.95 1.17 -21.72
CA ALA A 186 8.27 2.40 -21.30
C ALA A 186 9.20 3.63 -21.35
N LYS A 187 10.48 3.50 -20.99
CA LYS A 187 11.47 4.57 -21.08
C LYS A 187 11.75 4.99 -22.50
N ALA A 188 11.79 4.06 -23.45
CA ALA A 188 12.02 4.38 -24.88
C ALA A 188 10.92 5.31 -25.45
N PHE A 189 9.68 5.16 -24.98
CA PHE A 189 8.57 6.03 -25.34
C PHE A 189 8.49 7.33 -24.51
N THR A 190 9.27 7.44 -23.43
CA THR A 190 9.16 8.57 -22.48
C THR A 190 10.18 9.65 -22.80
N PRO A 191 9.76 10.93 -22.92
CA PRO A 191 10.70 12.03 -23.10
C PRO A 191 11.80 12.06 -22.03
N ALA A 192 13.04 12.31 -22.43
CA ALA A 192 14.21 12.27 -21.54
C ALA A 192 14.05 13.14 -20.28
N LYS A 193 13.35 14.30 -20.42
CA LYS A 193 13.12 15.26 -19.32
C LYS A 193 12.23 14.74 -18.19
N LEU A 194 11.38 13.74 -18.48
CA LEU A 194 10.40 13.25 -17.49
C LEU A 194 10.99 12.24 -16.50
N GLY A 195 12.14 11.65 -16.82
CA GLY A 195 12.70 10.59 -16.01
C GLY A 195 12.37 9.19 -16.53
N THR A 196 12.37 8.21 -15.66
CA THR A 196 12.11 6.79 -16.00
C THR A 196 10.82 6.32 -15.36
N PRO A 197 9.78 6.03 -16.14
CA PRO A 197 8.52 5.47 -15.61
C PRO A 197 8.75 4.00 -15.27
N ARG A 198 9.18 3.73 -14.05
CA ARG A 198 9.48 2.37 -13.57
C ARG A 198 8.25 1.47 -13.66
N GLN A 199 8.38 0.35 -14.35
CA GLN A 199 7.36 -0.67 -14.50
C GLN A 199 7.66 -1.90 -13.63
N GLY A 200 6.66 -2.69 -13.36
CA GLY A 200 6.76 -3.94 -12.62
C GLY A 200 5.40 -4.35 -12.06
N ARG A 201 5.24 -5.63 -11.74
CA ARG A 201 3.97 -6.24 -11.32
C ARG A 201 3.19 -5.48 -10.23
N LEU A 202 3.88 -4.83 -9.29
CA LEU A 202 3.24 -4.01 -8.26
C LEU A 202 3.08 -2.55 -8.71
N LYS A 203 4.14 -1.95 -9.24
CA LYS A 203 4.17 -0.52 -9.57
C LYS A 203 3.22 -0.16 -10.70
N SER A 204 3.20 -0.96 -11.77
CA SER A 204 2.31 -0.71 -12.91
C SER A 204 0.84 -0.90 -12.53
N TYR A 205 0.52 -1.95 -11.77
CA TYR A 205 -0.82 -2.17 -11.23
C TYR A 205 -1.28 -0.98 -10.37
N ILE A 206 -0.44 -0.52 -9.42
CA ILE A 206 -0.77 0.60 -8.53
C ILE A 206 -1.04 1.87 -9.34
N VAL A 207 -0.22 2.19 -10.34
CA VAL A 207 -0.41 3.36 -11.22
C VAL A 207 -1.72 3.24 -12.00
N SER A 208 -2.02 2.05 -12.51
CA SER A 208 -3.25 1.76 -13.26
C SER A 208 -4.49 1.93 -12.37
N GLU A 209 -4.51 1.35 -11.16
CA GLU A 209 -5.64 1.44 -10.23
C GLU A 209 -5.91 2.88 -9.79
N VAL A 210 -4.86 3.60 -9.38
CA VAL A 210 -4.98 5.00 -8.95
C VAL A 210 -5.43 5.88 -10.12
N GLY A 211 -4.87 5.68 -11.32
CA GLY A 211 -5.25 6.41 -12.53
C GLY A 211 -6.71 6.20 -12.90
N GLN A 212 -7.18 4.95 -12.94
CA GLN A 212 -8.58 4.62 -13.22
C GLN A 212 -9.55 5.20 -12.18
N ALA A 213 -9.16 5.18 -10.90
CA ALA A 213 -10.00 5.76 -9.85
C ALA A 213 -10.07 7.29 -9.97
N LEU A 214 -8.96 7.94 -10.32
CA LEU A 214 -8.92 9.39 -10.57
C LEU A 214 -9.75 9.75 -11.81
N ASP A 215 -9.65 8.98 -12.91
CA ASP A 215 -10.47 9.18 -14.10
C ASP A 215 -11.96 9.11 -13.75
N LYS A 216 -12.38 8.09 -13.00
CA LYS A 216 -13.77 7.96 -12.54
C LYS A 216 -14.21 9.12 -11.67
N TYR A 217 -13.36 9.56 -10.74
CA TYR A 217 -13.65 10.67 -9.84
C TYR A 217 -13.74 12.02 -10.58
N ASN A 218 -12.78 12.30 -11.48
CA ASN A 218 -12.66 13.58 -12.19
C ASN A 218 -13.68 13.74 -13.32
N ASN A 219 -14.06 12.62 -13.97
CA ASN A 219 -15.03 12.63 -15.07
C ASN A 219 -16.46 12.40 -14.57
N HIS A 220 -16.67 12.30 -13.25
CA HIS A 220 -18.02 12.16 -12.69
C HIS A 220 -18.77 13.48 -12.86
N ILE A 221 -19.94 13.37 -13.49
CA ILE A 221 -20.89 14.46 -13.59
C ILE A 221 -21.92 14.25 -12.49
N ASP A 222 -22.04 15.21 -11.59
CA ASP A 222 -23.06 15.17 -10.53
C ASP A 222 -24.44 15.24 -11.22
N LYS A 223 -25.16 14.10 -11.19
CA LYS A 223 -26.49 13.97 -11.81
C LYS A 223 -27.47 13.57 -10.73
N LYS A 224 -28.53 14.34 -10.61
CA LYS A 224 -29.68 14.02 -9.78
C LYS A 224 -30.62 13.07 -10.51
N PHE A 225 -31.43 12.36 -9.75
CA PHE A 225 -32.54 11.60 -10.25
C PHE A 225 -33.72 11.70 -9.30
N TRP A 226 -34.90 11.53 -9.81
CA TRP A 226 -36.14 11.46 -9.05
C TRP A 226 -36.80 10.11 -9.28
N GLN A 227 -37.38 9.55 -8.21
CA GLN A 227 -38.11 8.27 -8.28
C GLN A 227 -39.14 8.18 -7.18
N ASN A 228 -40.16 7.35 -7.38
CA ASN A 228 -41.06 7.01 -6.30
C ASN A 228 -40.36 6.13 -5.27
N ARG A 229 -40.57 6.46 -4.01
CA ARG A 229 -40.23 5.66 -2.83
C ARG A 229 -41.38 5.73 -1.84
N PHE A 230 -41.32 4.94 -0.78
CA PHE A 230 -42.22 5.08 0.34
C PHE A 230 -41.44 5.49 1.59
N ILE A 231 -42.10 6.23 2.46
CA ILE A 231 -41.60 6.59 3.79
C ILE A 231 -42.65 6.16 4.82
N ASP A 232 -42.24 5.47 5.88
CA ASP A 232 -43.15 5.10 6.94
C ASP A 232 -43.24 6.18 8.05
N ASP A 233 -44.17 5.96 8.98
CA ASP A 233 -44.40 6.84 10.13
C ASP A 233 -43.22 6.92 11.12
N ASN A 234 -42.20 6.06 10.95
CA ASN A 234 -40.92 6.12 11.64
C ASN A 234 -39.77 6.66 10.77
N GLU A 235 -40.10 7.23 9.61
CA GLU A 235 -39.16 7.81 8.63
C GLU A 235 -38.23 6.80 7.91
N ASN A 236 -38.56 5.51 7.95
CA ASN A 236 -37.79 4.52 7.17
C ASN A 236 -38.19 4.58 5.69
N ILE A 237 -37.19 4.56 4.82
CA ILE A 237 -37.37 4.62 3.37
C ILE A 237 -37.43 3.23 2.76
N TYR A 238 -38.47 2.98 1.95
CA TYR A 238 -38.64 1.75 1.17
C TYR A 238 -38.31 1.99 -0.28
N VAL A 239 -37.42 1.16 -0.82
CA VAL A 239 -36.88 1.30 -2.19
C VAL A 239 -37.20 0.06 -3.02
N SER A 240 -37.59 0.27 -4.28
CA SER A 240 -37.67 -0.77 -5.26
C SER A 240 -36.56 -0.66 -6.32
N SER A 241 -35.87 -1.75 -6.59
CA SER A 241 -34.90 -1.81 -7.69
C SER A 241 -35.54 -1.78 -9.09
N LYS A 242 -36.85 -2.02 -9.15
CA LYS A 242 -37.64 -2.02 -10.39
C LYS A 242 -38.19 -0.61 -10.71
N GLU A 243 -38.11 0.33 -9.77
CA GLU A 243 -38.63 1.67 -9.96
C GLU A 243 -37.74 2.49 -10.86
N THR A 244 -38.38 3.19 -11.81
CA THR A 244 -37.66 4.04 -12.78
C THR A 244 -37.06 5.26 -12.10
N LYS A 245 -35.86 5.62 -12.50
CA LYS A 245 -35.22 6.87 -12.15
C LYS A 245 -35.43 7.86 -13.30
N TYR A 246 -35.97 9.01 -12.99
CA TYR A 246 -36.28 10.09 -13.96
C TYR A 246 -35.25 11.21 -13.83
N ASP A 247 -35.06 11.97 -14.91
CA ASP A 247 -34.12 13.08 -14.95
C ASP A 247 -34.68 14.35 -14.34
N THR A 248 -36.05 14.48 -14.25
CA THR A 248 -36.74 15.61 -13.62
C THR A 248 -37.85 15.11 -12.68
N LYS A 249 -38.26 15.96 -11.73
CA LYS A 249 -39.31 15.65 -10.76
C LYS A 249 -40.68 15.53 -11.43
N GLU A 250 -40.92 16.32 -12.46
CA GLU A 250 -42.19 16.42 -13.20
C GLU A 250 -42.47 15.14 -13.99
N GLU A 251 -41.45 14.39 -14.36
CA GLU A 251 -41.61 13.11 -15.08
C GLU A 251 -42.04 11.97 -14.17
N VAL A 252 -41.95 12.11 -12.85
CA VAL A 252 -42.32 11.03 -11.91
C VAL A 252 -43.85 10.93 -11.81
N PRO A 253 -44.41 9.76 -12.10
CA PRO A 253 -45.87 9.58 -11.97
C PRO A 253 -46.33 9.71 -10.51
N THR A 254 -47.14 10.70 -10.21
CA THR A 254 -47.62 11.00 -8.84
C THR A 254 -48.78 10.10 -8.39
N ASP A 255 -49.57 9.62 -9.30
CA ASP A 255 -50.79 8.85 -9.00
C ASP A 255 -50.60 7.33 -9.05
N LYS A 256 -49.35 6.90 -9.28
CA LYS A 256 -49.01 5.48 -9.44
C LYS A 256 -49.15 4.68 -8.14
N TYR A 257 -48.92 5.32 -7.01
CA TYR A 257 -48.90 4.68 -5.70
C TYR A 257 -49.80 5.41 -4.70
N LYS A 258 -50.34 4.66 -3.73
CA LYS A 258 -51.15 5.19 -2.63
C LYS A 258 -50.56 4.75 -1.31
N GLN A 259 -50.95 5.44 -0.23
CA GLN A 259 -50.70 5.01 1.13
C GLN A 259 -51.06 3.54 1.34
N SER A 260 -50.20 2.79 2.01
CA SER A 260 -50.39 1.41 2.33
C SER A 260 -49.81 1.05 3.69
N THR A 261 -50.18 -0.09 4.23
CA THR A 261 -49.58 -0.59 5.47
C THR A 261 -48.19 -1.18 5.22
N VAL A 262 -47.43 -1.33 6.29
CA VAL A 262 -46.12 -1.99 6.26
C VAL A 262 -46.27 -3.41 6.77
N THR A 263 -45.72 -4.36 6.01
CA THR A 263 -45.60 -5.76 6.42
C THR A 263 -44.19 -6.03 6.88
N LYS A 264 -44.04 -6.47 8.14
CA LYS A 264 -42.77 -6.96 8.68
C LYS A 264 -42.54 -8.39 8.15
N GLU A 265 -41.53 -8.56 7.28
CA GLU A 265 -41.14 -9.85 6.70
C GLU A 265 -40.35 -10.70 7.71
N SER A 266 -39.42 -10.10 8.41
CA SER A 266 -38.61 -10.79 9.42
C SER A 266 -38.05 -9.83 10.50
N GLU A 267 -37.82 -10.41 11.67
CA GLU A 267 -37.18 -9.74 12.79
C GLU A 267 -36.19 -10.73 13.44
N GLN A 268 -34.92 -10.36 13.53
CA GLN A 268 -33.88 -11.24 14.01
C GLN A 268 -32.81 -10.48 14.80
N MET A 269 -32.41 -11.01 15.93
CA MET A 269 -31.20 -10.58 16.60
C MET A 269 -29.99 -11.04 15.80
N LYS A 270 -29.16 -10.12 15.40
CA LYS A 270 -27.89 -10.32 14.68
C LYS A 270 -26.72 -9.96 15.55
N GLN A 271 -25.59 -10.60 15.27
CA GLN A 271 -24.34 -10.34 15.96
C GLN A 271 -23.23 -10.15 14.92
N SER A 272 -22.38 -9.15 15.17
CA SER A 272 -21.17 -8.91 14.36
C SER A 272 -19.93 -9.06 15.25
N PRO A 273 -18.96 -9.93 14.90
CA PRO A 273 -17.70 -10.04 15.61
C PRO A 273 -16.85 -8.80 15.40
N PRO A 274 -15.81 -8.56 16.24
CA PRO A 274 -14.82 -7.49 16.01
C PRO A 274 -14.19 -7.59 14.62
N PRO A 275 -13.76 -6.47 14.02
CA PRO A 275 -12.98 -6.48 12.80
C PRO A 275 -11.64 -7.19 13.02
N ARG A 276 -11.08 -7.79 11.97
CA ARG A 276 -9.76 -8.41 12.04
C ARG A 276 -8.70 -7.36 12.37
N MET A 277 -7.66 -7.79 13.06
CA MET A 277 -6.54 -6.95 13.46
C MET A 277 -5.80 -6.37 12.23
N TYR A 278 -4.96 -5.38 12.48
CA TYR A 278 -4.22 -4.69 11.42
C TYR A 278 -3.00 -5.47 10.97
N ASP A 279 -2.84 -5.57 9.66
CA ASP A 279 -1.53 -5.75 9.04
C ASP A 279 -0.84 -4.38 8.86
N MET A 280 0.41 -4.38 8.38
CA MET A 280 1.17 -3.14 8.21
C MET A 280 0.57 -2.21 7.14
N ALA A 281 -0.07 -2.74 6.11
CA ALA A 281 -0.62 -1.93 5.03
C ALA A 281 -1.90 -1.21 5.45
N LYS A 282 -2.82 -1.90 6.14
CA LYS A 282 -4.03 -1.28 6.70
C LYS A 282 -3.70 -0.24 7.76
N LEU A 283 -2.78 -0.58 8.68
CA LEU A 283 -2.30 0.37 9.68
C LEU A 283 -1.72 1.63 9.02
N THR A 284 -0.89 1.45 8.00
CA THR A 284 -0.32 2.58 7.24
C THR A 284 -1.41 3.43 6.60
N GLY A 285 -2.45 2.81 6.02
CA GLY A 285 -3.59 3.52 5.42
C GLY A 285 -4.34 4.39 6.42
N VAL A 286 -4.63 3.85 7.61
CA VAL A 286 -5.30 4.57 8.71
C VAL A 286 -4.46 5.73 9.22
N LEU A 287 -3.16 5.51 9.43
CA LEU A 287 -2.27 6.54 9.97
C LEU A 287 -1.94 7.64 8.94
N ALA A 288 -1.87 7.30 7.67
CA ALA A 288 -1.63 8.27 6.60
C ALA A 288 -2.79 9.28 6.47
N SER A 289 -4.04 8.88 6.74
CA SER A 289 -5.19 9.79 6.78
C SER A 289 -5.05 10.87 7.86
N SER A 290 -4.27 10.60 8.91
CA SER A 290 -3.93 11.57 9.96
C SER A 290 -2.73 12.47 9.59
N GLY A 291 -2.22 12.40 8.36
CA GLY A 291 -1.17 13.28 7.83
C GLY A 291 0.26 12.77 7.93
N TYR A 292 0.47 11.53 8.39
CA TYR A 292 1.80 10.95 8.48
C TYR A 292 2.23 10.30 7.17
N SER A 293 3.50 10.47 6.80
CA SER A 293 4.05 9.76 5.64
C SER A 293 4.32 8.29 5.95
N VAL A 294 4.29 7.44 4.92
CA VAL A 294 4.59 6.00 5.04
C VAL A 294 5.96 5.77 5.68
N ALA A 295 6.96 6.59 5.32
CA ALA A 295 8.31 6.49 5.87
C ALA A 295 8.35 6.80 7.38
N GLN A 296 7.65 7.86 7.83
CA GLN A 296 7.54 8.17 9.26
C GLN A 296 6.89 7.01 10.04
N ILE A 297 5.78 6.48 9.53
CA ILE A 297 5.07 5.36 10.16
C ILE A 297 6.00 4.16 10.31
N LYS A 298 6.65 3.74 9.23
CA LYS A 298 7.58 2.60 9.24
C LYS A 298 8.74 2.79 10.21
N ASN A 299 9.38 3.96 10.20
CA ASN A 299 10.53 4.23 11.06
C ASN A 299 10.14 4.29 12.54
N THR A 300 8.99 4.89 12.88
CA THR A 300 8.51 4.95 14.26
C THR A 300 8.11 3.55 14.73
N TYR A 301 7.38 2.80 13.91
CA TYR A 301 7.01 1.42 14.23
C TYR A 301 8.22 0.54 14.48
N GLN A 302 9.25 0.63 13.61
CA GLN A 302 10.48 -0.15 13.73
C GLN A 302 11.19 0.11 15.06
N LYS A 303 11.29 1.36 15.50
CA LYS A 303 11.86 1.73 16.80
C LYS A 303 11.05 1.15 17.97
N MET A 304 9.73 1.17 17.88
CA MET A 304 8.86 0.59 18.91
C MET A 304 9.00 -0.94 18.98
N TYR A 305 9.13 -1.60 17.83
CA TYR A 305 9.40 -3.04 17.74
C TYR A 305 10.75 -3.39 18.36
N GLU A 306 11.82 -2.66 18.06
CA GLU A 306 13.17 -2.90 18.60
C GLU A 306 13.23 -2.80 20.13
N ASN A 307 12.28 -2.07 20.74
CA ASN A 307 12.11 -1.99 22.19
C ASN A 307 11.03 -2.94 22.74
N SER A 308 10.55 -3.89 21.93
CA SER A 308 9.49 -4.84 22.29
C SER A 308 8.16 -4.19 22.74
N VAL A 309 7.93 -2.92 22.38
CA VAL A 309 6.69 -2.19 22.64
C VAL A 309 5.59 -2.61 21.67
N LEU A 310 5.97 -3.01 20.44
CA LEU A 310 5.10 -3.55 19.41
C LEU A 310 5.65 -4.87 18.87
N SER A 311 4.78 -5.66 18.22
CA SER A 311 5.13 -6.87 17.50
C SER A 311 5.91 -6.57 16.22
N TYR A 312 6.35 -7.60 15.50
CA TYR A 312 7.10 -7.47 14.25
C TYR A 312 6.31 -6.71 13.17
N PRO A 313 6.91 -5.68 12.51
CA PRO A 313 6.19 -4.80 11.59
C PRO A 313 5.84 -5.42 10.23
N ARG A 314 6.67 -6.37 9.74
CA ARG A 314 6.54 -6.89 8.37
C ARG A 314 5.60 -8.08 8.31
N THR A 315 4.33 -7.85 8.60
CA THR A 315 3.30 -8.88 8.55
C THR A 315 2.19 -8.55 7.56
N SER A 316 1.66 -9.59 6.92
CA SER A 316 0.41 -9.57 6.17
C SER A 316 -0.73 -10.25 6.94
N ASP A 317 -0.44 -10.76 8.14
CA ASP A 317 -1.42 -11.46 8.93
C ASP A 317 -2.39 -10.48 9.59
N SER A 318 -3.65 -10.86 9.64
CA SER A 318 -4.72 -10.14 10.35
C SER A 318 -5.27 -10.94 11.54
N THR A 319 -4.61 -12.06 11.86
CA THR A 319 -4.89 -12.96 12.98
C THR A 319 -3.61 -13.17 13.78
N ILE A 320 -3.72 -13.65 15.02
CA ILE A 320 -2.59 -14.03 15.88
C ILE A 320 -2.67 -15.51 16.24
N THR A 321 -1.56 -16.09 16.72
CA THR A 321 -1.55 -17.48 17.20
C THR A 321 -2.12 -17.56 18.60
N LEU A 322 -2.48 -18.78 19.04
CA LEU A 322 -2.94 -19.02 20.41
C LEU A 322 -1.84 -18.67 21.44
N GLU A 323 -0.58 -18.95 21.12
CA GLU A 323 0.57 -18.59 21.95
C GLU A 323 0.68 -17.09 22.15
N GLN A 324 0.62 -16.30 21.05
CA GLN A 324 0.64 -14.84 21.08
C GLN A 324 -0.54 -14.24 21.84
N PHE A 325 -1.72 -14.86 21.74
CA PHE A 325 -2.89 -14.47 22.51
C PHE A 325 -2.66 -14.67 24.00
N ASN A 326 -2.17 -15.87 24.39
CA ASN A 326 -1.90 -16.22 25.80
C ASN A 326 -0.78 -15.38 26.40
N GLU A 327 0.22 -14.98 25.62
CA GLU A 327 1.31 -14.08 26.05
C GLU A 327 0.79 -12.68 26.41
N LEU A 328 -0.18 -12.17 25.66
CA LEU A 328 -0.76 -10.84 25.90
C LEU A 328 -1.89 -10.83 26.93
N LEU A 329 -2.56 -11.95 27.16
CA LEU A 329 -3.72 -12.03 28.04
C LEU A 329 -3.47 -11.52 29.47
N PRO A 330 -2.33 -11.79 30.13
CA PRO A 330 -1.99 -11.24 31.43
C PRO A 330 -1.75 -9.72 31.43
N LEU A 331 -1.47 -9.13 30.26
CA LEU A 331 -1.15 -7.71 30.10
C LEU A 331 -2.38 -6.86 29.74
N VAL A 332 -3.53 -7.50 29.50
CA VAL A 332 -4.76 -6.84 29.00
C VAL A 332 -5.17 -5.65 29.85
N ASP A 333 -5.23 -5.81 31.17
CA ASP A 333 -5.70 -4.75 32.06
C ASP A 333 -4.77 -3.54 32.07
N LYS A 334 -3.47 -3.78 31.96
CA LYS A 334 -2.46 -2.71 31.85
C LYS A 334 -2.53 -2.00 30.50
N ILE A 335 -2.76 -2.77 29.41
CA ILE A 335 -2.93 -2.19 28.06
C ILE A 335 -4.22 -1.36 28.02
N ALA A 336 -5.32 -1.84 28.58
CA ALA A 336 -6.60 -1.16 28.60
C ALA A 336 -6.49 0.18 29.35
N GLU A 337 -5.89 0.18 30.53
CA GLU A 337 -5.65 1.38 31.33
C GLU A 337 -4.82 2.42 30.56
N LEU A 338 -3.73 1.98 29.91
CA LEU A 338 -2.85 2.86 29.15
C LEU A 338 -3.55 3.59 28.00
N VAL A 339 -4.52 2.94 27.32
CA VAL A 339 -5.25 3.53 26.19
C VAL A 339 -6.67 3.99 26.54
N ASN A 340 -6.96 4.09 27.83
CA ASN A 340 -8.24 4.55 28.38
C ASN A 340 -9.44 3.76 27.83
N VAL A 341 -9.36 2.43 27.92
CA VAL A 341 -10.45 1.50 27.62
C VAL A 341 -10.97 0.92 28.93
N ASP A 342 -12.28 1.01 29.13
CA ASP A 342 -12.96 0.44 30.29
C ASP A 342 -12.79 -1.09 30.30
N LYS A 343 -12.25 -1.62 31.40
CA LYS A 343 -11.97 -3.06 31.58
C LYS A 343 -13.27 -3.89 31.60
N ASP A 344 -14.39 -3.32 32.01
CA ASP A 344 -15.69 -3.98 32.05
C ASP A 344 -16.21 -4.32 30.63
N LEU A 345 -15.75 -3.59 29.62
CA LEU A 345 -16.03 -3.91 28.22
C LEU A 345 -15.32 -5.18 27.75
N LEU A 346 -14.27 -5.64 28.44
CA LEU A 346 -13.40 -6.74 28.02
C LEU A 346 -13.83 -8.09 28.66
N SER A 347 -15.12 -8.38 28.62
CA SER A 347 -15.70 -9.57 29.23
C SER A 347 -15.51 -10.88 28.45
N TYR A 348 -15.04 -10.80 27.19
CA TYR A 348 -14.81 -11.97 26.32
C TYR A 348 -13.32 -12.32 26.25
N ARG A 349 -12.75 -12.83 27.32
CA ARG A 349 -11.32 -13.17 27.41
C ARG A 349 -11.00 -14.59 26.91
N LYS A 350 -11.64 -15.02 25.82
CA LYS A 350 -11.44 -16.33 25.20
C LYS A 350 -10.93 -16.18 23.76
N PRO A 351 -10.14 -17.15 23.25
CA PRO A 351 -9.72 -17.16 21.86
C PRO A 351 -10.94 -17.17 20.90
N ARG A 352 -10.92 -16.32 19.89
CA ARG A 352 -11.93 -16.29 18.82
C ARG A 352 -11.38 -17.00 17.59
N ALA A 353 -12.07 -18.00 17.06
CA ALA A 353 -11.68 -18.73 15.86
C ALA A 353 -11.45 -17.82 14.62
N THR A 354 -12.13 -16.67 14.60
CA THR A 354 -11.96 -15.66 13.52
C THR A 354 -10.66 -14.84 13.64
N HIS A 355 -10.04 -14.79 14.83
CA HIS A 355 -8.87 -13.94 15.13
C HIS A 355 -7.65 -14.74 15.56
N ILE A 356 -7.86 -15.97 16.00
CA ILE A 356 -6.79 -16.86 16.46
C ILE A 356 -6.64 -17.96 15.43
N LYS A 357 -5.49 -18.05 14.80
CA LYS A 357 -5.12 -19.09 13.84
C LYS A 357 -3.68 -19.50 14.05
N ASP A 358 -3.43 -20.80 14.10
CA ASP A 358 -2.08 -21.31 14.01
C ASP A 358 -1.62 -21.34 12.53
N GLY A 359 -0.33 -21.10 12.29
CA GLY A 359 0.29 -21.21 10.97
C GLY A 359 0.43 -19.92 10.16
N GLY A 360 0.22 -18.73 10.74
CA GLY A 360 0.63 -17.45 10.13
C GLY A 360 2.16 -17.27 10.16
N SER A 361 2.69 -16.29 9.39
CA SER A 361 4.14 -16.06 9.38
C SER A 361 4.65 -15.25 10.56
N HIS A 362 3.87 -14.28 11.07
CA HIS A 362 4.30 -13.40 12.19
C HIS A 362 3.17 -12.96 13.12
N GLY A 363 1.93 -13.25 12.78
CA GLY A 363 0.74 -12.70 13.43
C GLY A 363 0.53 -11.22 13.10
N ALA A 364 -0.69 -10.74 13.37
CA ALA A 364 -1.10 -9.35 13.14
C ALA A 364 -0.26 -8.36 13.95
N ASN A 365 -0.20 -7.12 13.49
CA ASN A 365 0.38 -6.01 14.24
C ASN A 365 -0.40 -5.80 15.55
N ARG A 366 0.31 -5.76 16.66
CA ARG A 366 -0.25 -5.72 18.01
C ARG A 366 0.71 -5.08 19.02
N PRO A 367 0.26 -4.75 20.24
CA PRO A 367 1.16 -4.45 21.36
C PRO A 367 2.17 -5.58 21.58
N GLY A 368 3.39 -5.21 21.96
CA GLY A 368 4.40 -6.14 22.43
C GLY A 368 4.29 -6.42 23.92
N VAL A 369 5.19 -7.28 24.43
CA VAL A 369 5.21 -7.67 25.86
C VAL A 369 5.72 -6.55 26.78
N ASN A 370 6.47 -5.60 26.23
CA ASN A 370 6.95 -4.44 27.00
C ASN A 370 5.90 -3.32 26.95
N VAL A 371 4.90 -3.43 27.84
CA VAL A 371 3.84 -2.40 27.94
C VAL A 371 4.40 -1.14 28.60
N PRO A 372 4.37 0.02 27.94
CA PRO A 372 4.81 1.30 28.51
C PRO A 372 4.04 1.67 29.79
N LYS A 373 4.68 2.50 30.64
CA LYS A 373 4.08 2.91 31.91
C LYS A 373 3.00 3.97 31.75
N SER A 374 3.12 4.83 30.73
CA SER A 374 2.14 5.89 30.45
C SER A 374 2.20 6.33 28.97
N ILE A 375 1.18 7.07 28.53
CA ILE A 375 1.14 7.69 27.20
C ILE A 375 2.26 8.73 27.03
N GLU A 376 2.59 9.48 28.06
CA GLU A 376 3.66 10.48 28.08
C GLU A 376 5.03 9.81 27.84
N GLN A 377 5.24 8.61 28.37
CA GLN A 377 6.44 7.83 28.09
C GLN A 377 6.52 7.47 26.62
N ILE A 378 5.42 7.05 25.99
CA ILE A 378 5.38 6.75 24.56
C ILE A 378 5.68 8.02 23.76
N GLU A 379 5.04 9.13 24.12
CA GLU A 379 5.21 10.41 23.42
C GLU A 379 6.65 10.93 23.53
N SER A 380 7.27 10.86 24.70
CA SER A 380 8.65 11.32 24.90
C SER A 380 9.68 10.54 24.08
N VAL A 381 9.46 9.24 23.86
CA VAL A 381 10.42 8.37 23.14
C VAL A 381 10.13 8.30 21.64
N TYR A 382 8.85 8.25 21.27
CA TYR A 382 8.41 7.95 19.89
C TYR A 382 7.57 9.08 19.24
N GLY A 383 7.29 10.15 19.99
CA GLY A 383 6.47 11.27 19.54
C GLY A 383 4.99 10.94 19.44
N LYS A 384 4.19 11.93 19.02
CA LYS A 384 2.73 11.78 18.84
C LYS A 384 2.34 10.65 17.89
N LEU A 385 3.16 10.36 16.89
CA LEU A 385 2.93 9.23 15.99
C LEU A 385 3.05 7.90 16.74
N GLY A 386 4.01 7.74 17.65
CA GLY A 386 4.15 6.55 18.48
C GLY A 386 2.91 6.31 19.34
N VAL A 387 2.39 7.38 19.98
CA VAL A 387 1.12 7.31 20.73
C VAL A 387 -0.02 6.84 19.84
N ARG A 388 -0.14 7.41 18.64
CA ARG A 388 -1.22 7.04 17.71
C ARG A 388 -1.12 5.59 17.25
N ILE A 389 0.09 5.13 16.89
CA ILE A 389 0.33 3.73 16.49
C ILE A 389 -0.06 2.79 17.62
N TYR A 390 0.45 3.04 18.84
CA TYR A 390 0.18 2.19 20.00
C TYR A 390 -1.32 2.13 20.29
N THR A 391 -2.00 3.28 20.34
CA THR A 391 -3.45 3.37 20.63
C THR A 391 -4.29 2.59 19.61
N VAL A 392 -4.00 2.72 18.32
CA VAL A 392 -4.71 1.99 17.26
C VAL A 392 -4.55 0.48 17.43
N LEU A 393 -3.32 0.02 17.64
CA LEU A 393 -3.04 -1.42 17.79
C LEU A 393 -3.55 -1.99 19.11
N ALA A 394 -3.43 -1.25 20.21
CA ALA A 394 -3.94 -1.65 21.51
C ALA A 394 -5.46 -1.80 21.47
N LYS A 395 -6.19 -0.80 20.97
CA LYS A 395 -7.65 -0.88 20.83
C LYS A 395 -8.09 -1.99 19.89
N SER A 396 -7.37 -2.21 18.79
CA SER A 396 -7.64 -3.33 17.89
C SER A 396 -7.48 -4.68 18.59
N PHE A 397 -6.42 -4.87 19.37
CA PHE A 397 -6.24 -6.08 20.19
C PHE A 397 -7.31 -6.20 21.26
N LEU A 398 -7.60 -5.13 22.01
CA LEU A 398 -8.60 -5.16 23.08
C LEU A 398 -10.01 -5.43 22.53
N SER A 399 -10.32 -4.99 21.31
CA SER A 399 -11.63 -5.20 20.69
C SER A 399 -11.99 -6.69 20.53
N ILE A 400 -10.98 -7.57 20.33
CA ILE A 400 -11.23 -9.01 20.22
C ILE A 400 -11.60 -9.66 21.55
N LEU A 401 -11.39 -8.95 22.65
CA LEU A 401 -11.73 -9.37 24.02
C LEU A 401 -13.08 -8.81 24.50
N ALA A 402 -13.75 -8.01 23.67
CA ALA A 402 -15.08 -7.48 23.94
C ALA A 402 -16.17 -8.40 23.36
N PRO A 403 -17.40 -8.37 23.86
CA PRO A 403 -18.52 -9.07 23.26
C PRO A 403 -18.77 -8.64 21.82
N ASN A 404 -19.53 -9.44 21.07
CA ASN A 404 -20.00 -9.06 19.75
C ASN A 404 -20.87 -7.78 19.82
N TYR A 405 -20.88 -7.01 18.74
CA TYR A 405 -21.89 -6.01 18.51
C TYR A 405 -23.22 -6.72 18.22
N GLU A 406 -24.28 -6.34 18.93
CA GLU A 406 -25.61 -6.94 18.78
C GLU A 406 -26.60 -5.88 18.30
N TYR A 407 -27.40 -6.27 17.31
CA TYR A 407 -28.46 -5.42 16.75
C TYR A 407 -29.67 -6.23 16.36
N LEU A 408 -30.83 -5.61 16.45
CA LEU A 408 -32.08 -6.16 15.93
C LEU A 408 -32.19 -5.75 14.46
N GLN A 409 -32.20 -6.72 13.57
CA GLN A 409 -32.46 -6.49 12.16
C GLN A 409 -33.94 -6.75 11.88
N GLN A 410 -34.64 -5.75 11.36
CA GLN A 410 -35.98 -5.88 10.81
C GLN A 410 -35.93 -5.71 9.30
N LYS A 411 -36.67 -6.57 8.59
CA LYS A 411 -36.92 -6.44 7.16
C LYS A 411 -38.42 -6.28 6.94
N GLY A 412 -38.81 -5.39 6.04
CA GLY A 412 -40.19 -5.13 5.73
C GLY A 412 -40.39 -4.64 4.31
N PHE A 413 -41.63 -4.66 3.90
CA PHE A 413 -42.09 -4.17 2.61
C PHE A 413 -43.45 -3.48 2.73
N VAL A 414 -43.76 -2.65 1.74
CA VAL A 414 -45.06 -2.01 1.63
C VAL A 414 -46.10 -3.04 1.17
N THR A 415 -47.15 -3.26 1.93
CA THR A 415 -48.07 -4.40 1.77
C THR A 415 -48.67 -4.53 0.36
N ASP A 416 -49.21 -3.44 -0.19
CA ASP A 416 -49.79 -3.42 -1.52
C ASP A 416 -48.73 -3.31 -2.64
N TYR A 417 -47.47 -3.00 -2.27
CA TYR A 417 -46.35 -2.80 -3.21
C TYR A 417 -45.10 -3.53 -2.73
N PRO A 418 -45.09 -4.89 -2.75
CA PRO A 418 -44.06 -5.71 -2.08
C PRO A 418 -42.67 -5.60 -2.69
N ASP A 419 -42.51 -4.95 -3.83
CA ASP A 419 -41.21 -4.64 -4.42
C ASP A 419 -40.50 -3.50 -3.68
N PHE A 420 -41.25 -2.65 -2.93
CA PHE A 420 -40.67 -1.63 -2.09
C PHE A 420 -40.29 -2.19 -0.73
N LYS A 421 -38.99 -2.36 -0.50
CA LYS A 421 -38.42 -3.04 0.67
C LYS A 421 -37.48 -2.14 1.43
N THR A 422 -37.34 -2.42 2.71
CA THR A 422 -36.33 -1.84 3.56
C THR A 422 -35.72 -2.87 4.51
N THR A 423 -34.52 -2.60 4.96
CA THR A 423 -33.85 -3.34 6.04
C THR A 423 -33.27 -2.31 7.00
N ILE A 424 -33.63 -2.42 8.25
CA ILE A 424 -33.15 -1.56 9.32
C ILE A 424 -32.39 -2.36 10.36
N ASN A 425 -31.38 -1.74 10.94
CA ASN A 425 -30.55 -2.32 11.99
C ASN A 425 -30.63 -1.42 13.24
N ILE A 426 -31.18 -1.95 14.31
CA ILE A 426 -31.40 -1.23 15.57
C ILE A 426 -30.33 -1.68 16.58
N PRO A 427 -29.39 -0.82 16.97
CA PRO A 427 -28.37 -1.14 17.95
C PRO A 427 -28.98 -1.61 19.29
N LYS A 428 -28.50 -2.73 19.82
CA LYS A 428 -28.91 -3.25 21.13
C LYS A 428 -27.74 -3.31 22.12
N LYS A 429 -26.54 -3.73 21.67
CA LYS A 429 -25.35 -3.80 22.50
C LYS A 429 -24.12 -3.36 21.72
N ALA A 430 -23.43 -2.34 22.17
CA ALA A 430 -22.28 -1.76 21.48
C ALA A 430 -21.11 -2.74 21.31
N GLY A 431 -20.89 -3.63 22.31
CA GLY A 431 -19.85 -4.64 22.25
C GLY A 431 -18.48 -4.06 21.92
N TRP A 432 -17.77 -4.68 20.97
CA TRP A 432 -16.45 -4.23 20.52
C TRP A 432 -16.41 -2.81 19.93
N LYS A 433 -17.53 -2.28 19.43
CA LYS A 433 -17.59 -0.90 18.90
C LYS A 433 -17.26 0.12 19.99
N ALA A 434 -17.66 -0.14 21.24
CA ALA A 434 -17.33 0.73 22.38
C ALA A 434 -15.82 0.80 22.64
N VAL A 435 -15.09 -0.31 22.45
CA VAL A 435 -13.62 -0.36 22.60
C VAL A 435 -12.91 0.42 21.51
N LEU A 436 -13.35 0.27 20.25
CA LEU A 436 -12.73 0.97 19.12
C LEU A 436 -13.08 2.46 19.12
N GLY A 437 -14.30 2.83 19.50
CA GLY A 437 -14.77 4.22 19.45
C GLY A 437 -14.60 4.81 18.04
N ASN A 438 -14.03 5.99 17.94
CA ASN A 438 -13.80 6.70 16.67
C ASN A 438 -12.81 6.02 15.70
N LEU A 439 -12.23 4.87 16.07
CA LEU A 439 -11.40 4.05 15.17
C LEU A 439 -12.23 3.08 14.34
N ASN A 440 -13.54 2.96 14.64
CA ASN A 440 -14.46 2.17 13.82
C ASN A 440 -14.71 2.92 12.50
N THR A 441 -14.23 2.35 11.38
CA THR A 441 -14.38 2.92 10.02
C THR A 441 -15.41 2.20 9.18
N ASP A 442 -16.02 1.14 9.69
CA ASP A 442 -17.07 0.40 9.00
C ASP A 442 -18.43 0.94 9.49
N ASP A 443 -18.85 2.05 8.87
CA ASP A 443 -20.19 2.60 9.01
C ASP A 443 -21.20 1.68 8.29
N GLU A 444 -21.64 0.61 8.95
CA GLU A 444 -22.97 0.10 8.68
C GLU A 444 -23.94 1.18 9.22
N GLU A 445 -24.75 1.76 8.33
CA GLU A 445 -25.74 2.76 8.71
C GLU A 445 -26.63 2.19 9.81
N GLU A 446 -26.47 2.72 11.01
CA GLU A 446 -27.35 2.45 12.13
C GLU A 446 -28.63 3.24 11.90
N THR A 447 -29.70 2.58 11.41
CA THR A 447 -30.95 3.27 11.11
C THR A 447 -31.77 3.61 12.34
N GLY A 448 -31.58 2.91 13.45
CA GLY A 448 -32.00 3.27 14.81
C GLY A 448 -33.51 3.24 15.16
N LYS A 449 -34.41 3.21 14.18
CA LYS A 449 -35.87 3.20 14.39
C LYS A 449 -36.50 1.90 13.91
N GLU A 450 -37.51 1.41 14.63
CA GLU A 450 -38.27 0.22 14.21
C GLU A 450 -39.10 0.53 12.95
N LEU A 451 -39.53 -0.53 12.25
CA LEU A 451 -40.46 -0.38 11.12
C LEU A 451 -41.76 0.29 11.58
N GLY A 452 -42.22 1.27 10.83
CA GLY A 452 -43.48 1.89 11.01
C GLY A 452 -44.68 0.99 10.64
N LYS A 453 -45.91 1.50 10.79
CA LYS A 453 -47.12 0.76 10.49
C LYS A 453 -47.71 1.13 9.14
N ILE A 454 -47.56 2.39 8.75
CA ILE A 454 -48.15 2.99 7.54
C ILE A 454 -47.02 3.61 6.75
N ALA A 455 -47.00 3.39 5.44
CA ALA A 455 -46.05 4.00 4.52
C ALA A 455 -46.79 4.83 3.45
N GLU A 456 -46.29 6.06 3.24
CA GLU A 456 -46.79 6.97 2.23
C GLU A 456 -45.85 7.07 1.04
N PRO A 457 -46.39 7.18 -0.20
CA PRO A 457 -45.57 7.39 -1.37
C PRO A 457 -44.94 8.79 -1.34
N ILE A 458 -43.67 8.89 -1.67
CA ILE A 458 -42.93 10.14 -1.81
C ILE A 458 -42.18 10.18 -3.12
N ILE A 459 -42.00 11.37 -3.68
CA ILE A 459 -41.03 11.59 -4.74
C ILE A 459 -39.70 11.88 -4.07
N PHE A 460 -38.78 10.93 -4.22
CA PHE A 460 -37.43 11.02 -3.64
C PHE A 460 -36.46 11.65 -4.64
N GLU A 461 -35.79 12.71 -4.22
CA GLU A 461 -34.65 13.26 -4.94
C GLU A 461 -33.37 12.57 -4.45
N GLY A 462 -32.64 11.95 -5.36
CA GLY A 462 -31.36 11.31 -5.08
C GLY A 462 -30.29 11.82 -6.02
N GLU A 463 -29.04 11.50 -5.67
CA GLU A 463 -27.89 11.77 -6.51
C GLU A 463 -27.22 10.45 -6.86
N TYR A 464 -26.68 10.35 -8.10
CA TYR A 464 -25.81 9.21 -8.43
C TYR A 464 -24.52 9.32 -7.60
N PRO A 465 -24.12 8.23 -6.91
CA PRO A 465 -23.01 8.31 -5.96
C PRO A 465 -21.73 8.70 -6.68
N LYS A 466 -21.10 9.77 -6.23
CA LYS A 466 -19.79 10.19 -6.70
C LYS A 466 -18.74 9.13 -6.33
N PRO A 467 -17.90 8.69 -7.27
CA PRO A 467 -16.79 7.80 -6.96
C PRO A 467 -15.90 8.37 -5.86
N LYS A 468 -15.50 7.55 -4.91
CA LYS A 468 -14.62 8.01 -3.83
C LYS A 468 -13.22 8.32 -4.37
N TYR A 469 -12.62 9.40 -3.88
CA TYR A 469 -11.24 9.75 -4.23
C TYR A 469 -10.29 8.66 -3.74
N PRO A 470 -9.28 8.22 -4.52
CA PRO A 470 -8.39 7.14 -4.12
C PRO A 470 -7.52 7.53 -2.91
N THR A 471 -7.46 6.61 -1.93
CA THR A 471 -6.64 6.77 -0.71
C THR A 471 -5.70 5.57 -0.55
N ILE A 472 -4.69 5.71 0.32
CA ILE A 472 -3.80 4.58 0.65
C ILE A 472 -4.62 3.40 1.19
N LEU A 473 -5.59 3.66 2.08
CA LEU A 473 -6.44 2.62 2.65
C LEU A 473 -7.29 1.92 1.57
N TRP A 474 -7.90 2.70 0.66
CA TRP A 474 -8.65 2.15 -0.46
C TRP A 474 -7.75 1.30 -1.38
N LEU A 475 -6.58 1.82 -1.76
CA LEU A 475 -5.63 1.08 -2.60
C LEU A 475 -5.17 -0.23 -1.94
N THR A 476 -4.90 -0.19 -0.63
CA THR A 476 -4.54 -1.38 0.14
C THR A 476 -5.64 -2.44 0.09
N LYS A 477 -6.91 -2.03 0.26
CA LYS A 477 -8.08 -2.94 0.14
C LYS A 477 -8.20 -3.53 -1.29
N GLN A 478 -7.92 -2.74 -2.35
CA GLN A 478 -7.89 -3.26 -3.72
C GLN A 478 -6.76 -4.27 -3.92
N MET A 479 -5.56 -3.96 -3.43
CA MET A 479 -4.43 -4.88 -3.50
C MET A 479 -4.69 -6.19 -2.72
N GLU A 480 -5.39 -6.14 -1.60
CA GLU A 480 -5.81 -7.33 -0.85
C GLU A 480 -6.82 -8.17 -1.62
N LYS A 481 -7.83 -7.52 -2.16
CA LYS A 481 -8.89 -8.18 -2.94
C LYS A 481 -8.34 -9.03 -4.08
N TYR A 482 -7.30 -8.55 -4.74
CA TYR A 482 -6.63 -9.23 -5.84
C TYR A 482 -5.33 -9.94 -5.44
N ASN A 483 -5.09 -10.11 -4.14
CA ASN A 483 -3.89 -10.75 -3.59
C ASN A 483 -2.58 -10.14 -4.10
N VAL A 484 -2.55 -8.85 -4.43
CA VAL A 484 -1.37 -8.14 -4.95
C VAL A 484 -0.43 -7.76 -3.81
N GLY A 485 0.75 -8.36 -3.77
CA GLY A 485 1.77 -8.15 -2.74
C GLY A 485 1.35 -8.65 -1.34
N THR A 486 2.29 -8.61 -0.41
CA THR A 486 2.05 -8.87 1.03
C THR A 486 1.86 -7.54 1.77
N GLY A 487 1.39 -7.57 3.02
CA GLY A 487 1.18 -6.35 3.80
C GLY A 487 2.41 -5.44 3.85
N ALA A 488 3.59 -6.01 4.08
CA ALA A 488 4.86 -5.28 4.11
C ALA A 488 5.27 -4.74 2.74
N THR A 489 5.11 -5.51 1.67
CA THR A 489 5.46 -5.08 0.30
C THR A 489 4.49 -4.02 -0.22
N ARG A 490 3.20 -4.10 0.10
CA ARG A 490 2.19 -3.07 -0.22
C ARG A 490 2.60 -1.72 0.36
N ALA A 491 2.80 -1.66 1.68
CA ALA A 491 3.20 -0.44 2.37
C ALA A 491 4.54 0.11 1.87
N SER A 492 5.55 -0.75 1.64
CA SER A 492 6.86 -0.29 1.15
C SER A 492 6.82 0.22 -0.29
N THR A 493 6.08 -0.45 -1.17
CA THR A 493 5.96 -0.03 -2.57
C THR A 493 5.19 1.29 -2.69
N ILE A 494 4.06 1.45 -1.98
CA ILE A 494 3.32 2.73 -1.94
C ILE A 494 4.22 3.84 -1.39
N GLY A 495 4.97 3.58 -0.33
CA GLY A 495 5.91 4.54 0.26
C GLY A 495 7.05 4.94 -0.69
N GLU A 496 7.63 4.00 -1.41
CA GLU A 496 8.65 4.26 -2.44
C GLU A 496 8.07 5.11 -3.58
N MET A 497 6.91 4.71 -4.11
CA MET A 497 6.26 5.38 -5.23
C MET A 497 5.76 6.79 -4.90
N SER A 498 5.49 7.09 -3.62
CA SER A 498 5.02 8.40 -3.15
C SER A 498 6.10 9.22 -2.43
N ASN A 499 7.37 8.86 -2.58
CA ASN A 499 8.47 9.59 -1.97
C ASN A 499 8.75 10.90 -2.71
N SER A 500 8.33 12.03 -2.16
CA SER A 500 8.49 13.37 -2.77
C SER A 500 9.95 13.80 -3.02
N LYS A 501 10.92 13.13 -2.41
CA LYS A 501 12.36 13.37 -2.62
C LYS A 501 12.89 12.62 -3.86
N ASP A 502 12.20 11.61 -4.34
CA ASP A 502 12.58 10.87 -5.54
C ASP A 502 11.92 11.50 -6.77
N LYS A 503 12.73 12.02 -7.69
CA LYS A 503 12.26 12.59 -8.96
C LYS A 503 11.58 11.57 -9.87
N SER A 504 11.73 10.29 -9.59
CA SER A 504 11.08 9.19 -10.31
C SER A 504 9.82 8.68 -9.61
N SER A 505 9.34 9.37 -8.58
CA SER A 505 8.07 9.05 -7.93
C SER A 505 6.92 9.11 -8.92
N LEU A 506 6.03 8.11 -8.85
CA LEU A 506 4.86 7.99 -9.72
C LEU A 506 3.57 8.45 -9.02
N LEU A 507 3.58 8.49 -7.68
CA LEU A 507 2.45 8.92 -6.85
C LEU A 507 2.78 10.16 -6.04
N GLU A 508 1.74 10.93 -5.75
CA GLU A 508 1.73 11.93 -4.69
C GLU A 508 0.81 11.47 -3.58
N ASN A 509 1.23 11.71 -2.35
CA ASN A 509 0.46 11.41 -1.16
C ASN A 509 0.21 12.69 -0.36
N ASN A 510 -1.05 13.12 -0.28
CA ASN A 510 -1.47 14.24 0.54
C ASN A 510 -2.45 13.76 1.61
N LYS A 511 -1.97 13.56 2.84
CA LYS A 511 -2.77 13.08 3.98
C LYS A 511 -3.55 11.79 3.65
N GLY A 512 -2.87 10.81 3.07
CA GLY A 512 -3.47 9.54 2.68
C GLY A 512 -4.25 9.55 1.37
N ARG A 513 -4.54 10.71 0.76
CA ARG A 513 -5.13 10.83 -0.58
C ARG A 513 -4.04 10.67 -1.62
N LEU A 514 -4.29 9.83 -2.61
CA LEU A 514 -3.32 9.50 -3.65
C LEU A 514 -3.68 10.22 -4.96
N SER A 515 -2.67 10.83 -5.58
CA SER A 515 -2.74 11.30 -6.96
C SER A 515 -1.50 10.82 -7.73
N LEU A 516 -1.54 10.96 -9.04
CA LEU A 516 -0.39 10.66 -9.89
C LEU A 516 0.50 11.90 -10.01
N THR A 517 1.82 11.72 -9.91
CA THR A 517 2.78 12.75 -10.33
C THR A 517 2.65 12.98 -11.84
N TYR A 518 3.30 14.01 -12.37
CA TYR A 518 3.33 14.20 -13.83
C TYR A 518 3.95 12.98 -14.55
N LEU A 519 5.01 12.38 -14.01
CA LEU A 519 5.57 11.14 -14.53
C LEU A 519 4.62 9.96 -14.34
N GLY A 520 3.89 9.91 -13.22
CA GLY A 520 2.87 8.90 -12.95
C GLY A 520 1.70 8.97 -13.93
N GLN A 521 1.20 10.16 -14.22
CA GLN A 521 0.15 10.36 -15.22
C GLN A 521 0.61 9.97 -16.63
N TYR A 522 1.87 10.33 -16.97
CA TYR A 522 2.47 9.90 -18.22
C TYR A 522 2.57 8.38 -18.30
N SER A 523 3.06 7.74 -17.22
CA SER A 523 3.15 6.27 -17.11
C SER A 523 1.78 5.61 -17.25
N TYR A 524 0.76 6.12 -16.56
CA TYR A 524 -0.61 5.61 -16.63
C TYR A 524 -1.15 5.63 -18.06
N ASN A 525 -1.06 6.78 -18.72
CA ASN A 525 -1.56 6.92 -20.10
C ASN A 525 -0.79 6.02 -21.07
N LEU A 526 0.55 5.93 -20.90
CA LEU A 526 1.40 5.09 -21.76
C LEU A 526 1.09 3.60 -21.62
N THR A 527 0.84 3.13 -20.38
CA THR A 527 0.65 1.70 -20.09
C THR A 527 -0.82 1.27 -20.00
N LYS A 528 -1.76 2.13 -20.37
CA LYS A 528 -3.18 1.78 -20.39
C LYS A 528 -3.43 0.63 -21.36
N GLY A 529 -4.05 -0.45 -20.85
CA GLY A 529 -4.36 -1.65 -21.63
C GLY A 529 -3.20 -2.63 -21.81
N THR A 530 -2.01 -2.36 -21.25
CA THR A 530 -0.87 -3.29 -21.30
C THR A 530 -1.03 -4.45 -20.30
N ASN A 531 -0.34 -5.56 -20.59
CA ASN A 531 -0.31 -6.73 -19.70
C ASN A 531 0.35 -6.40 -18.36
N ILE A 532 1.45 -5.63 -18.35
CA ILE A 532 2.17 -5.27 -17.13
C ILE A 532 1.34 -4.41 -16.16
N ALA A 533 0.39 -3.64 -16.67
CA ALA A 533 -0.54 -2.84 -15.86
C ALA A 533 -1.80 -3.62 -15.44
N ASN A 534 -2.01 -4.81 -15.98
CA ASN A 534 -3.18 -5.64 -15.69
C ASN A 534 -2.95 -6.49 -14.43
N VAL A 535 -3.93 -6.51 -13.55
CA VAL A 535 -3.91 -7.31 -12.31
C VAL A 535 -3.71 -8.81 -12.58
N LYS A 536 -4.24 -9.33 -13.69
CA LYS A 536 -4.14 -10.76 -14.04
C LYS A 536 -2.70 -11.25 -14.15
N LEU A 537 -1.77 -10.42 -14.64
CA LEU A 537 -0.36 -10.80 -14.69
C LEU A 537 0.22 -10.93 -13.28
N THR A 538 -0.10 -9.98 -12.40
CA THR A 538 0.32 -10.04 -11.00
C THR A 538 -0.27 -11.25 -10.28
N GLU A 539 -1.55 -11.54 -10.47
CA GLU A 539 -2.22 -12.74 -9.93
C GLU A 539 -1.56 -14.01 -10.44
N LYS A 540 -1.23 -14.10 -11.75
CA LYS A 540 -0.55 -15.25 -12.33
C LYS A 540 0.80 -15.50 -11.66
N VAL A 541 1.61 -14.47 -11.45
CA VAL A 541 2.92 -14.59 -10.79
C VAL A 541 2.77 -15.05 -9.35
N ILE A 542 1.80 -14.51 -8.61
CA ILE A 542 1.55 -14.89 -7.22
C ILE A 542 1.03 -16.33 -7.13
N ASN A 543 0.10 -16.71 -8.00
CA ASN A 543 -0.42 -18.08 -8.04
C ASN A 543 0.68 -19.10 -8.39
N THR A 544 1.59 -18.74 -9.31
CA THR A 544 2.76 -19.55 -9.61
C THR A 544 3.63 -19.72 -8.38
N MET A 545 3.97 -18.66 -7.66
CA MET A 545 4.73 -18.77 -6.38
C MET A 545 4.00 -19.66 -5.37
N GLY A 546 2.70 -19.47 -5.22
CA GLY A 546 1.87 -20.26 -4.30
C GLY A 546 1.81 -21.75 -4.64
N SER A 547 1.88 -22.09 -5.93
CA SER A 547 1.82 -23.48 -6.40
C SER A 547 3.14 -24.25 -6.25
N ILE A 548 4.29 -23.55 -6.13
CA ILE A 548 5.61 -24.19 -6.03
C ILE A 548 5.66 -25.10 -4.79
N GLY A 549 6.00 -26.36 -5.03
CA GLY A 549 6.05 -27.38 -3.99
C GLY A 549 4.71 -28.07 -3.69
N THR A 550 3.65 -27.75 -4.44
CA THR A 550 2.35 -28.43 -4.35
C THR A 550 2.15 -29.42 -5.50
N LYS A 551 1.08 -30.24 -5.42
CA LYS A 551 0.72 -31.18 -6.50
C LYS A 551 0.31 -30.48 -7.80
N ASP A 552 -0.22 -29.26 -7.68
CA ASP A 552 -0.73 -28.47 -8.80
C ASP A 552 0.26 -27.41 -9.24
N GLU A 553 1.55 -27.72 -9.18
CA GLU A 553 2.60 -26.77 -9.46
C GLU A 553 2.58 -26.27 -10.91
N ILE A 554 2.43 -24.95 -11.06
CA ILE A 554 2.61 -24.26 -12.33
C ILE A 554 4.11 -24.18 -12.63
N ASN A 555 4.55 -24.56 -13.82
CA ASN A 555 5.96 -24.50 -14.19
C ASN A 555 6.50 -23.06 -14.11
N PRO A 556 7.38 -22.74 -13.13
CA PRO A 556 7.85 -21.36 -12.94
C PRO A 556 8.64 -20.83 -14.14
N LEU A 557 9.39 -21.70 -14.82
CA LEU A 557 10.20 -21.30 -15.97
C LEU A 557 9.33 -20.87 -17.17
N SER A 558 8.19 -21.52 -17.39
CA SER A 558 7.30 -21.14 -18.48
C SER A 558 6.74 -19.72 -18.28
N VAL A 559 6.42 -19.36 -17.02
CA VAL A 559 5.90 -18.03 -16.67
C VAL A 559 6.96 -16.93 -16.83
N ILE A 560 8.24 -17.24 -16.60
CA ILE A 560 9.33 -16.28 -16.89
C ILE A 560 9.52 -16.11 -18.39
N LYS A 561 9.54 -17.20 -19.15
CA LYS A 561 9.74 -17.16 -20.62
C LYS A 561 8.61 -16.44 -21.36
N GLU A 562 7.40 -16.43 -20.80
CA GLU A 562 6.26 -15.72 -21.38
C GLU A 562 6.46 -14.19 -21.39
N ILE A 563 7.35 -13.65 -20.55
CA ILE A 563 7.65 -12.19 -20.51
C ILE A 563 8.00 -11.66 -21.89
N ASP A 564 8.69 -12.43 -22.72
CA ASP A 564 9.11 -12.01 -24.06
C ASP A 564 7.90 -11.67 -24.94
N ASN A 565 6.88 -12.53 -24.97
CA ASN A 565 5.65 -12.32 -25.75
C ASN A 565 4.82 -11.17 -25.17
N LEU A 566 4.63 -11.16 -23.85
CA LEU A 566 3.88 -10.09 -23.17
C LEU A 566 4.52 -8.72 -23.41
N LEU A 567 5.84 -8.65 -23.44
CA LEU A 567 6.57 -7.41 -23.71
C LEU A 567 6.34 -6.91 -25.13
N LEU A 568 6.36 -7.81 -26.13
CA LEU A 568 6.10 -7.42 -27.52
C LEU A 568 4.69 -6.86 -27.70
N GLU A 569 3.67 -7.51 -27.11
CA GLU A 569 2.30 -7.00 -27.09
C GLU A 569 2.19 -5.62 -26.39
N ASP A 570 2.88 -5.48 -25.27
CA ASP A 570 2.89 -4.22 -24.51
C ASP A 570 3.62 -3.10 -25.25
N ILE A 571 4.67 -3.39 -26.02
CA ILE A 571 5.36 -2.40 -26.88
C ILE A 571 4.39 -1.85 -27.93
N GLU A 572 3.64 -2.71 -28.62
CA GLU A 572 2.65 -2.26 -29.62
C GLU A 572 1.53 -1.40 -28.97
N THR A 573 1.06 -1.83 -27.79
CA THR A 573 0.07 -1.05 -27.03
C THR A 573 0.63 0.30 -26.59
N MET A 574 1.85 0.36 -26.08
CA MET A 574 2.52 1.61 -25.68
C MET A 574 2.76 2.54 -26.87
N LYS A 575 3.09 1.99 -28.04
CA LYS A 575 3.26 2.75 -29.28
C LYS A 575 1.96 3.46 -29.67
N LYS A 576 0.85 2.72 -29.72
CA LYS A 576 -0.48 3.28 -29.97
C LYS A 576 -0.83 4.37 -28.95
N ASN A 577 -0.71 4.06 -27.66
CA ASN A 577 -0.99 5.03 -26.61
C ASN A 577 -0.12 6.30 -26.73
N ARG A 578 1.15 6.14 -27.14
CA ARG A 578 2.05 7.27 -27.34
C ARG A 578 1.61 8.17 -28.48
N GLU A 579 1.10 7.60 -29.57
CA GLU A 579 0.55 8.36 -30.72
C GLU A 579 -0.70 9.14 -30.29
N GLU A 580 -1.64 8.52 -29.58
CA GLU A 580 -2.83 9.17 -29.03
C GLU A 580 -2.47 10.32 -28.06
N MET A 581 -1.46 10.12 -27.20
CA MET A 581 -0.96 11.16 -26.30
C MET A 581 -0.35 12.34 -27.06
N GLN A 582 0.34 12.13 -28.16
CA GLN A 582 0.91 13.21 -28.99
C GLN A 582 -0.18 14.06 -29.61
N ILE A 583 -1.25 13.44 -30.12
CA ILE A 583 -2.42 14.14 -30.66
C ILE A 583 -3.04 15.01 -29.56
N ALA A 584 -3.33 14.44 -28.40
CA ALA A 584 -3.90 15.18 -27.27
C ALA A 584 -3.01 16.34 -26.77
N TYR A 585 -1.68 16.20 -26.86
CA TYR A 585 -0.74 17.27 -26.50
C TYR A 585 -0.66 18.35 -27.57
N SER A 586 -0.84 18.03 -28.86
CA SER A 586 -0.85 19.00 -29.94
C SER A 586 -2.14 19.84 -29.95
N GLU A 587 -3.22 19.31 -29.41
CA GLU A 587 -4.53 19.98 -29.29
C GLU A 587 -4.65 20.90 -28.07
N ARG A 588 -3.69 20.84 -27.12
CA ARG A 588 -3.71 21.75 -25.98
C ARG A 588 -3.47 23.17 -26.44
N PRO A 589 -4.38 24.12 -26.21
CA PRO A 589 -4.13 25.51 -26.49
C PRO A 589 -2.87 25.93 -25.73
N GLN A 590 -1.90 26.47 -26.47
CA GLN A 590 -0.74 27.08 -25.84
C GLN A 590 -1.26 28.25 -24.99
N PRO A 591 -0.72 28.44 -23.75
CA PRO A 591 -1.14 29.58 -22.95
C PRO A 591 -0.98 30.84 -23.79
N GLU A 592 -2.07 31.61 -23.86
CA GLU A 592 -2.06 32.89 -24.57
C GLU A 592 -0.93 33.77 -24.04
N LYS A 593 -0.25 34.45 -24.96
CA LYS A 593 0.82 35.36 -24.63
C LYS A 593 0.44 36.78 -25.09
N HIS A 594 0.98 37.76 -24.40
CA HIS A 594 0.89 39.16 -24.75
C HIS A 594 2.30 39.72 -24.97
N SER A 595 2.45 40.51 -26.03
CA SER A 595 3.73 41.18 -26.39
C SER A 595 3.82 42.52 -25.68
N VAL A 596 4.95 42.82 -25.09
CA VAL A 596 5.22 44.08 -24.39
C VAL A 596 6.67 44.49 -24.61
N THR A 597 6.97 45.77 -24.48
CA THR A 597 8.34 46.28 -24.54
C THR A 597 8.98 46.25 -23.15
N ASP A 598 10.13 45.58 -23.05
CA ASP A 598 10.88 45.55 -21.76
C ASP A 598 11.60 46.90 -21.47
N LYS A 599 12.15 47.04 -20.27
CA LYS A 599 12.86 48.27 -19.86
C LYS A 599 14.08 48.62 -20.73
N LYS A 600 14.51 47.72 -21.62
CA LYS A 600 15.64 47.91 -22.55
C LYS A 600 15.20 48.19 -23.95
N GLY A 601 13.89 48.34 -24.20
CA GLY A 601 13.33 48.60 -25.50
C GLY A 601 13.13 47.35 -26.37
N ASN A 602 13.31 46.14 -25.85
CA ASN A 602 13.10 44.92 -26.63
C ASN A 602 11.65 44.45 -26.54
N THR A 603 11.09 43.99 -27.66
CA THR A 603 9.80 43.31 -27.64
C THR A 603 9.93 41.92 -27.05
N VAL A 604 9.19 41.66 -25.97
CA VAL A 604 9.20 40.39 -25.23
C VAL A 604 7.76 39.93 -25.02
N GLU A 605 7.58 38.62 -24.78
CA GLU A 605 6.27 38.04 -24.55
C GLU A 605 6.16 37.51 -23.12
N PHE A 606 5.00 37.72 -22.49
CA PHE A 606 4.63 37.07 -21.22
C PHE A 606 3.30 36.30 -21.35
N LYS A 607 3.10 35.30 -20.52
CA LYS A 607 1.87 34.51 -20.47
C LYS A 607 0.75 35.30 -19.83
N LYS A 608 -0.45 35.26 -20.43
CA LYS A 608 -1.66 35.90 -19.88
C LYS A 608 -2.21 35.19 -18.61
N GLU A 609 -1.42 34.37 -17.96
CA GLU A 609 -1.78 33.70 -16.76
C GLU A 609 -0.60 33.50 -15.79
N TRP A 610 -0.89 33.46 -14.50
CA TRP A 610 0.08 33.11 -13.47
C TRP A 610 -0.58 32.28 -12.37
N ASN A 611 0.00 31.10 -12.09
CA ASN A 611 -0.47 30.15 -11.05
C ASN A 611 -1.99 29.83 -11.13
N GLY A 612 -2.53 29.71 -12.36
CA GLY A 612 -3.94 29.43 -12.61
C GLY A 612 -4.87 30.67 -12.61
N TYR A 613 -4.35 31.82 -12.26
CA TYR A 613 -5.07 33.09 -12.42
C TYR A 613 -4.87 33.62 -13.84
N LYS A 614 -5.96 33.84 -14.58
CA LYS A 614 -5.94 34.50 -15.90
C LYS A 614 -6.02 35.99 -15.69
N PHE A 615 -5.04 36.73 -16.25
CA PHE A 615 -5.04 38.18 -16.19
C PHE A 615 -6.23 38.76 -16.96
N THR A 616 -6.92 39.72 -16.36
CA THR A 616 -7.93 40.52 -17.03
C THR A 616 -7.27 41.49 -18.04
N ASP A 617 -8.05 42.12 -18.89
CA ASP A 617 -7.50 43.11 -19.83
C ASP A 617 -6.91 44.32 -19.07
N GLU A 618 -7.50 44.72 -17.94
CA GLU A 618 -6.95 45.75 -17.07
C GLU A 618 -5.62 45.30 -16.43
N ASP A 619 -5.54 44.04 -15.98
CA ASP A 619 -4.28 43.49 -15.45
C ASP A 619 -3.17 43.49 -16.51
N ILE A 620 -3.51 43.13 -17.75
CA ILE A 620 -2.57 43.11 -18.87
C ILE A 620 -2.09 44.52 -19.22
N GLU A 621 -3.00 45.50 -19.26
CA GLU A 621 -2.68 46.89 -19.51
C GLU A 621 -1.76 47.47 -18.42
N ALA A 622 -2.12 47.32 -17.15
CA ALA A 622 -1.30 47.75 -16.00
C ALA A 622 0.09 47.09 -16.01
N LEU A 623 0.14 45.79 -16.24
CA LEU A 623 1.41 45.05 -16.36
C LEU A 623 2.27 45.52 -17.52
N SER A 624 1.64 45.86 -18.67
CA SER A 624 2.31 46.34 -19.85
C SER A 624 2.89 47.76 -19.65
N ASN A 625 2.22 48.57 -18.82
CA ASN A 625 2.70 49.88 -18.40
C ASN A 625 3.79 49.81 -17.31
N GLY A 626 4.17 48.60 -16.86
CA GLY A 626 5.22 48.39 -15.86
C GLY A 626 4.72 48.56 -14.44
N GLU A 627 3.42 48.58 -14.20
CA GLU A 627 2.79 48.71 -12.89
C GLU A 627 2.87 47.40 -12.09
N THR A 628 2.71 47.56 -10.80
CA THR A 628 2.59 46.43 -9.87
C THR A 628 1.12 46.18 -9.60
N ILE A 629 0.64 44.95 -9.84
CA ILE A 629 -0.77 44.58 -9.64
C ILE A 629 -0.91 43.56 -8.53
N ILE A 630 -2.15 43.44 -8.00
CA ILE A 630 -2.53 42.44 -7.00
C ILE A 630 -3.54 41.49 -7.63
N ILE A 631 -3.20 40.22 -7.67
CA ILE A 631 -3.99 39.14 -8.27
C ILE A 631 -4.41 38.09 -7.24
N GLY A 632 -5.49 37.39 -7.51
CA GLY A 632 -6.07 36.38 -6.63
C GLY A 632 -7.59 36.55 -6.51
N PRO A 633 -8.27 35.88 -5.57
CA PRO A 633 -7.68 35.15 -4.44
C PRO A 633 -7.15 33.76 -4.84
N PHE A 634 -6.07 33.35 -4.20
CA PHE A 634 -5.52 32.00 -4.27
C PHE A 634 -5.82 31.24 -2.98
N GLN A 635 -6.02 29.94 -3.07
CA GLN A 635 -6.22 29.09 -1.89
C GLN A 635 -4.90 28.51 -1.38
N GLY A 636 -4.47 28.92 -0.22
CA GLY A 636 -3.27 28.43 0.45
C GLY A 636 -3.56 27.54 1.67
N LYS A 637 -2.50 27.00 2.26
CA LYS A 637 -2.61 26.16 3.48
C LYS A 637 -3.15 26.91 4.72
N LYS A 638 -2.98 28.23 4.75
CA LYS A 638 -3.38 29.09 5.88
C LYS A 638 -4.65 29.92 5.58
N GLY A 639 -5.34 29.66 4.47
CA GLY A 639 -6.50 30.42 4.01
C GLY A 639 -6.27 31.05 2.63
N GLN A 640 -7.15 31.99 2.26
CA GLN A 640 -7.02 32.75 1.03
C GLN A 640 -5.86 33.75 1.12
N TYR A 641 -5.19 33.97 0.00
CA TYR A 641 -4.12 34.97 -0.13
C TYR A 641 -4.15 35.61 -1.51
N PHE A 642 -3.51 36.74 -1.63
CA PHE A 642 -3.30 37.47 -2.89
C PHE A 642 -1.80 37.55 -3.20
N ALA A 643 -1.47 37.74 -4.46
CA ALA A 643 -0.09 37.88 -4.90
C ALA A 643 0.08 39.27 -5.55
N LYS A 644 1.00 40.07 -5.02
CA LYS A 644 1.39 41.35 -5.57
C LYS A 644 2.65 41.17 -6.40
N GLY A 645 2.64 41.63 -7.64
CA GLY A 645 3.76 41.44 -8.55
C GLY A 645 3.71 42.34 -9.80
N LYS A 646 4.75 42.28 -10.60
CA LYS A 646 4.93 43.01 -11.84
C LYS A 646 5.65 42.17 -12.88
N LEU A 647 5.72 42.65 -14.12
CA LEU A 647 6.55 41.96 -15.13
C LEU A 647 8.02 42.23 -14.90
N ASP A 648 8.80 41.14 -14.94
CA ASP A 648 10.26 41.20 -14.90
C ASP A 648 10.89 39.94 -15.51
N TRP A 649 12.21 40.06 -15.80
CA TRP A 649 13.01 38.92 -16.22
C TRP A 649 13.25 37.97 -15.06
N GLN A 650 12.93 36.72 -15.28
CA GLN A 650 13.11 35.64 -14.31
C GLN A 650 14.00 34.53 -14.86
N THR A 651 14.64 33.80 -14.00
CA THR A 651 15.45 32.64 -14.38
C THR A 651 14.93 31.41 -13.61
N TYR A 652 14.46 30.41 -14.34
CA TYR A 652 14.08 29.11 -13.77
C TYR A 652 14.83 27.99 -14.48
N LYS A 653 15.57 27.16 -13.74
CA LYS A 653 16.36 26.04 -14.28
C LYS A 653 17.24 26.41 -15.48
N LYS A 654 17.99 27.52 -15.40
CA LYS A 654 18.89 28.06 -16.43
C LYS A 654 18.18 28.64 -17.68
N ARG A 655 16.87 28.78 -17.71
CA ARG A 655 16.11 29.44 -18.76
C ARG A 655 15.65 30.81 -18.30
N LYS A 656 15.95 31.83 -19.08
CA LYS A 656 15.42 33.17 -18.86
C LYS A 656 14.07 33.30 -19.58
N PHE A 657 13.11 33.92 -18.91
CA PHE A 657 11.80 34.25 -19.45
C PHE A 657 11.30 35.56 -18.84
N TYR A 658 10.49 36.27 -19.56
CA TYR A 658 9.82 37.47 -19.10
C TYR A 658 8.41 37.11 -18.64
N GLY A 659 7.98 37.58 -17.47
CA GLY A 659 6.69 37.20 -16.93
C GLY A 659 6.40 37.81 -15.55
N PHE A 660 5.21 37.54 -15.02
CA PHE A 660 4.80 38.04 -13.72
C PHE A 660 5.76 37.58 -12.63
N SER A 661 6.42 38.51 -12.01
CA SER A 661 7.38 38.33 -10.92
C SER A 661 6.73 38.71 -9.60
N LEU A 662 6.63 37.76 -8.71
CA LEU A 662 6.07 37.96 -7.37
C LEU A 662 6.96 38.91 -6.57
N VAL A 663 6.34 39.92 -5.95
CA VAL A 663 6.97 40.85 -5.01
C VAL A 663 6.67 40.42 -3.56
N GLU A 664 5.39 40.17 -3.26
CA GLU A 664 4.95 39.75 -1.93
C GLU A 664 3.61 39.02 -1.97
N PHE A 665 3.29 38.29 -0.88
CA PHE A 665 1.97 37.72 -0.66
C PHE A 665 1.21 38.58 0.34
N LEU A 666 -0.09 38.80 0.09
CA LEU A 666 -0.98 39.60 0.92
C LEU A 666 -2.13 38.74 1.44
N ASN A 667 -2.63 39.07 2.65
CA ASN A 667 -3.79 38.39 3.24
C ASN A 667 -5.13 39.01 2.77
N SER A 668 -5.11 40.19 2.20
CA SER A 668 -6.25 40.89 1.61
C SER A 668 -5.84 41.59 0.30
N LYS A 669 -6.83 42.04 -0.48
CA LYS A 669 -6.59 42.78 -1.72
C LYS A 669 -6.35 44.29 -1.47
N ASP A 670 -6.71 44.77 -0.26
CA ASP A 670 -6.56 46.14 0.19
C ASP A 670 -5.26 46.35 0.95
#